data_cb27572f2ec8bb22492c7d92b7660869
#
_entry.id   cb27572f2ec8bb22492c7d92b7660869
#
_cell.length_a   1.000
_cell.length_b   1.000
_cell.length_c   1.000
_cell.angle_alpha   90.00
_cell.angle_beta   90.00
_cell.angle_gamma   90.00
#
_symmetry.space_group_name_H-M   'P 1'
#
loop_
_entity.id
_entity.type
_entity.pdbx_description
1 polymer ?
#
loop_
_entity_poly.entity_id
_entity_poly.type
_entity_poly.pdbx_seq_one_letter_code
_entity_poly.pdbx_strand_id
1 'polypeptide(L)'
;MTRNTTFALLLMLLGLAGSQPAKAMTPEQRKEYLAKLQQILPDVPSFDQWLLKTGELPPDFDSLPRINGLPEPLRFLDGRTVHTPAEWQSRRTEIRQLFEKYDLGTFPPKPKIDRVVPLDETPGKGYLVRNVRLEFGPGSKGTMRVQVMIPDGKGPFPVLISPNLGGWAPSLLRRGYISCGYAGNDGMDDAAALAQLYPDYDFALLPRRAWAAGLVLDYLATIPSADMQRVGMFGYSRDGKMAAIAAAMDTRIAAVIAGSTGVGGVLPWREAGERGFGEGIETTTRSYSTWFVQRLRFFTGREDRLPIDGNLLVAMMAPRAALLEYGLNDEVSNSWGDEQAYYSALKVYKLLGQPNRLGILRVPGFHGANDQEACLDWLDIQFGRSTRVWTNQFLFPWDFDHWRANSKETVDLKSYPPASGDLLAANASVADWENKAGKIRKSVEWMLGDEPAMMPPAAGRGLLGGRGIPVAVPGRGAAAPTAGAPAVPGRGAAAIPAGRGILPAAGRGNPGQVTPDLVHWVIDRGGNAFGWLEPQKSQTISRSVSFGFGVRGDLYYRADTPEGAKLPTVIWLHGYSYPLGYMWVYHNDLHPILALAQAGYAVLAFDQSGFGSRMSEIGPFYDRYPHWSQMGRMVEDVRTAIDALQKDTLVDPQRIYLFGYSMGGAVGIYTAALEPRVKGVVSICGFTPMRTDVASRGTGGIARYSYEHPLIPRLGFFVGHENQIPYDFPELLGLVAPRPVLVVQPQLDRDATPADVKSAVDQAKKVYALYGSAAKLELQDPWDYNRLPNKTQDEIIKWMGANLK
;
A
#
# COMPACT_ATOMS: atom_id res chain seq x y z
N MET A 1 0.46 -53.12 -41.17
CA MET A 1 0.15 -52.79 -39.77
C MET A 1 1.49 -52.69 -39.04
N THR A 2 2.01 -51.56 -38.80
CA THR A 2 3.20 -51.14 -38.06
C THR A 2 3.83 -49.95 -38.77
N ARG A 3 3.47 -48.78 -38.35
CA ARG A 3 4.19 -47.47 -38.50
C ARG A 3 3.32 -46.41 -37.89
N ASN A 4 3.60 -45.98 -36.68
CA ASN A 4 3.27 -44.66 -36.11
C ASN A 4 3.41 -44.65 -34.55
N THR A 5 4.61 -45.01 -34.05
CA THR A 5 4.91 -44.88 -32.63
C THR A 5 6.31 -44.29 -32.31
N THR A 6 6.94 -43.62 -33.31
CA THR A 6 8.29 -43.06 -33.09
C THR A 6 8.40 -41.53 -33.22
N PHE A 7 7.26 -40.82 -33.32
CA PHE A 7 7.28 -39.36 -33.44
C PHE A 7 6.82 -38.58 -32.20
N ALA A 8 6.37 -39.29 -31.16
CA ALA A 8 5.88 -38.67 -29.92
C ALA A 8 6.94 -38.54 -28.81
N LEU A 9 8.15 -39.11 -28.99
CA LEU A 9 9.20 -39.07 -27.95
C LEU A 9 10.31 -38.03 -28.24
N LEU A 10 10.29 -37.32 -29.37
CA LEU A 10 11.32 -36.33 -29.72
C LEU A 10 10.90 -34.89 -29.46
N LEU A 11 9.67 -34.63 -29.05
CA LEU A 11 9.15 -33.28 -28.72
C LEU A 11 9.09 -32.98 -27.21
N MET A 12 9.50 -33.92 -26.35
CA MET A 12 9.58 -33.71 -24.88
C MET A 12 11.01 -33.42 -24.36
N LEU A 13 12.00 -33.29 -25.22
CA LEU A 13 13.38 -33.06 -24.82
C LEU A 13 13.95 -31.68 -25.19
N LEU A 14 13.13 -30.75 -25.68
CA LEU A 14 13.56 -29.38 -26.05
C LEU A 14 12.95 -28.29 -25.14
N GLY A 15 12.39 -28.63 -23.98
CA GLY A 15 11.75 -27.73 -23.02
C GLY A 15 12.45 -27.58 -21.67
N LEU A 16 13.64 -28.14 -21.50
CA LEU A 16 14.44 -27.99 -20.28
C LEU A 16 15.79 -27.34 -20.62
N ALA A 17 15.78 -26.12 -21.11
CA ALA A 17 16.87 -25.20 -20.88
C ALA A 17 16.80 -24.82 -19.39
N GLY A 18 17.33 -25.68 -18.54
CA GLY A 18 17.45 -25.47 -17.11
C GLY A 18 18.21 -24.19 -16.85
N SER A 19 17.54 -23.18 -16.32
CA SER A 19 18.25 -22.14 -15.58
C SER A 19 19.10 -22.87 -14.54
N GLN A 20 20.41 -22.75 -14.63
CA GLN A 20 21.28 -23.25 -13.57
C GLN A 20 20.77 -22.67 -12.26
N PRO A 21 20.59 -23.46 -11.20
CA PRO A 21 20.20 -22.92 -9.91
C PRO A 21 21.20 -21.83 -9.55
N ALA A 22 20.73 -20.65 -9.21
CA ALA A 22 21.59 -19.55 -8.77
C ALA A 22 22.49 -20.11 -7.67
N LYS A 23 23.81 -19.85 -7.78
CA LYS A 23 24.76 -20.38 -6.83
C LYS A 23 24.47 -19.75 -5.47
N ALA A 24 24.20 -20.59 -4.48
CA ALA A 24 23.91 -20.15 -3.11
C ALA A 24 24.93 -19.12 -2.61
N MET A 25 24.46 -18.07 -1.93
CA MET A 25 25.34 -17.05 -1.33
C MET A 25 26.22 -17.69 -0.26
N THR A 26 27.52 -17.43 -0.34
CA THR A 26 28.46 -17.86 0.72
C THR A 26 28.21 -17.06 2.01
N PRO A 27 28.66 -17.56 3.18
CA PRO A 27 28.60 -16.78 4.42
C PRO A 27 29.29 -15.42 4.32
N GLU A 28 30.38 -15.31 3.57
CA GLU A 28 31.13 -14.07 3.32
C GLU A 28 30.29 -13.07 2.52
N GLN A 29 29.62 -13.52 1.46
CA GLN A 29 28.71 -12.68 0.68
C GLN A 29 27.50 -12.20 1.51
N ARG A 30 26.97 -13.04 2.40
CA ARG A 30 25.90 -12.68 3.32
C ARG A 30 26.35 -11.65 4.36
N LYS A 31 27.61 -11.74 4.84
CA LYS A 31 28.22 -10.72 5.71
C LYS A 31 28.43 -9.40 4.98
N GLU A 32 28.92 -9.45 3.74
CA GLU A 32 29.08 -8.26 2.90
C GLU A 32 27.71 -7.57 2.66
N TYR A 33 26.69 -8.37 2.35
CA TYR A 33 25.31 -7.84 2.20
C TYR A 33 24.83 -7.16 3.48
N LEU A 34 25.04 -7.80 4.65
CA LEU A 34 24.67 -7.22 5.94
C LEU A 34 25.38 -5.88 6.18
N ALA A 35 26.68 -5.82 5.93
CA ALA A 35 27.45 -4.58 6.09
C ALA A 35 26.93 -3.44 5.19
N LYS A 36 26.57 -3.76 3.95
CA LYS A 36 25.96 -2.80 3.02
C LYS A 36 24.56 -2.38 3.48
N LEU A 37 23.74 -3.32 3.95
CA LEU A 37 22.41 -3.06 4.45
C LEU A 37 22.44 -2.10 5.66
N GLN A 38 23.39 -2.31 6.58
CA GLN A 38 23.59 -1.43 7.74
C GLN A 38 24.03 0.00 7.35
N GLN A 39 24.66 0.21 6.18
CA GLN A 39 25.03 1.54 5.70
C GLN A 39 23.82 2.36 5.21
N ILE A 40 22.76 1.71 4.75
CA ILE A 40 21.58 2.38 4.20
C ILE A 40 20.39 2.39 5.16
N LEU A 41 20.37 1.53 6.17
CA LEU A 41 19.32 1.49 7.17
C LEU A 41 19.73 2.29 8.42
N PRO A 42 18.78 2.98 9.07
CA PRO A 42 19.02 3.62 10.36
C PRO A 42 19.45 2.60 11.43
N ASP A 43 20.27 3.03 12.38
CA ASP A 43 20.67 2.21 13.53
C ASP A 43 19.46 1.86 14.40
N VAL A 44 19.39 0.60 14.83
CA VAL A 44 18.35 0.10 15.72
C VAL A 44 19.01 -0.72 16.84
N PRO A 45 19.15 -0.16 18.05
CA PRO A 45 19.89 -0.82 19.12
C PRO A 45 19.42 -2.24 19.46
N SER A 46 18.12 -2.52 19.36
CA SER A 46 17.59 -3.86 19.62
C SER A 46 18.01 -4.87 18.53
N PHE A 47 18.11 -4.43 17.28
CA PHE A 47 18.59 -5.24 16.18
C PHE A 47 20.09 -5.54 16.30
N ASP A 48 20.87 -4.53 16.66
CA ASP A 48 22.33 -4.68 16.85
C ASP A 48 22.66 -5.62 18.01
N GLN A 49 21.96 -5.49 19.13
CA GLN A 49 22.07 -6.41 20.26
C GLN A 49 21.68 -7.84 19.89
N TRP A 50 20.62 -7.99 19.09
CA TRP A 50 20.18 -9.29 18.60
C TRP A 50 21.22 -9.91 17.67
N LEU A 51 21.81 -9.14 16.73
CA LEU A 51 22.91 -9.60 15.85
C LEU A 51 24.12 -10.05 16.67
N LEU A 52 24.53 -9.27 17.67
CA LEU A 52 25.64 -9.62 18.55
C LEU A 52 25.38 -10.92 19.33
N LYS A 53 24.14 -11.12 19.80
CA LYS A 53 23.73 -12.30 20.56
C LYS A 53 23.66 -13.55 19.68
N THR A 54 23.13 -13.45 18.47
CA THR A 54 22.80 -14.61 17.64
C THR A 54 23.85 -14.92 16.59
N GLY A 55 24.57 -13.91 16.12
CA GLY A 55 25.43 -14.03 14.94
C GLY A 55 24.67 -14.35 13.64
N GLU A 56 23.33 -14.17 13.64
CA GLU A 56 22.47 -14.51 12.50
C GLU A 56 22.80 -13.62 11.29
N LEU A 57 22.95 -14.25 10.12
CA LEU A 57 23.21 -13.56 8.87
C LEU A 57 21.92 -13.45 8.06
N PRO A 58 21.81 -12.46 7.15
CA PRO A 58 20.72 -12.41 6.17
C PRO A 58 20.53 -13.78 5.52
N PRO A 59 19.32 -14.18 5.15
CA PRO A 59 19.12 -15.44 4.46
C PRO A 59 19.90 -15.47 3.14
N ASP A 60 20.18 -16.66 2.63
CA ASP A 60 20.57 -16.81 1.24
C ASP A 60 19.38 -16.46 0.35
N PHE A 61 19.32 -15.20 -0.11
CA PHE A 61 18.20 -14.72 -0.93
C PHE A 61 18.09 -15.44 -2.26
N ASP A 62 19.20 -15.99 -2.79
CA ASP A 62 19.19 -16.72 -4.06
C ASP A 62 18.56 -18.10 -3.91
N SER A 63 18.58 -18.67 -2.69
CA SER A 63 17.87 -19.91 -2.38
C SER A 63 16.36 -19.72 -2.10
N LEU A 64 15.92 -18.50 -1.85
CA LEU A 64 14.51 -18.18 -1.65
C LEU A 64 13.81 -17.92 -2.99
N PRO A 65 12.56 -18.37 -3.15
CA PRO A 65 11.82 -18.08 -4.37
C PRO A 65 11.64 -16.58 -4.52
N ARG A 66 11.79 -16.08 -5.74
CA ARG A 66 11.35 -14.74 -6.08
C ARG A 66 9.85 -14.77 -6.37
N ILE A 67 9.07 -14.01 -5.59
CA ILE A 67 7.63 -14.03 -5.64
C ILE A 67 7.16 -12.69 -6.21
N ASN A 68 6.56 -12.76 -7.39
CA ASN A 68 5.91 -11.63 -8.03
C ASN A 68 4.51 -11.43 -7.45
N GLY A 69 4.15 -10.21 -7.10
CA GLY A 69 2.90 -9.94 -6.43
C GLY A 69 2.81 -10.68 -5.08
N LEU A 70 1.63 -11.14 -4.70
CA LEU A 70 1.41 -11.82 -3.42
C LEU A 70 1.76 -13.30 -3.47
N PRO A 71 2.29 -13.88 -2.39
CA PRO A 71 2.46 -15.33 -2.27
C PRO A 71 1.13 -16.05 -2.50
N GLU A 72 1.12 -17.03 -3.41
CA GLU A 72 -0.10 -17.79 -3.73
C GLU A 72 -0.47 -18.73 -2.58
N PRO A 73 -1.65 -18.55 -1.94
CA PRO A 73 -2.03 -19.37 -0.78
C PRO A 73 -2.24 -20.84 -1.14
N LEU A 74 -2.71 -21.13 -2.36
CA LEU A 74 -2.94 -22.49 -2.84
C LEU A 74 -1.72 -23.11 -3.54
N ARG A 75 -0.51 -22.65 -3.18
CA ARG A 75 0.75 -23.19 -3.72
C ARG A 75 1.75 -23.42 -2.59
N PHE A 76 2.26 -24.63 -2.47
CA PHE A 76 3.36 -24.95 -1.55
C PHE A 76 4.65 -24.24 -1.97
N LEU A 77 5.59 -24.06 -1.04
CA LEU A 77 6.87 -23.44 -1.31
C LEU A 77 7.70 -24.24 -2.34
N ASP A 78 7.50 -25.55 -2.42
CA ASP A 78 8.11 -26.44 -3.41
C ASP A 78 7.44 -26.39 -4.81
N GLY A 79 6.41 -25.57 -4.97
CA GLY A 79 5.72 -25.33 -6.23
C GLY A 79 4.49 -26.19 -6.48
N ARG A 80 4.20 -27.21 -5.65
CA ARG A 80 2.97 -28.03 -5.76
C ARG A 80 1.72 -27.18 -5.52
N THR A 81 0.66 -27.44 -6.29
CA THR A 81 -0.63 -26.75 -6.15
C THR A 81 -1.53 -27.51 -5.16
N VAL A 82 -2.30 -26.74 -4.37
CA VAL A 82 -3.32 -27.25 -3.45
C VAL A 82 -4.65 -27.35 -4.20
N HIS A 83 -5.27 -28.53 -4.21
CA HIS A 83 -6.53 -28.81 -4.90
C HIS A 83 -7.66 -29.24 -3.95
N THR A 84 -7.33 -29.66 -2.74
CA THR A 84 -8.28 -30.24 -1.80
C THR A 84 -8.22 -29.58 -0.42
N PRO A 85 -9.32 -29.64 0.37
CA PRO A 85 -9.30 -29.18 1.77
C PRO A 85 -8.23 -29.86 2.64
N ALA A 86 -7.91 -31.13 2.39
CA ALA A 86 -6.89 -31.88 3.13
C ALA A 86 -5.48 -31.36 2.81
N GLU A 87 -5.18 -31.10 1.54
CA GLU A 87 -3.92 -30.48 1.12
C GLU A 87 -3.80 -29.05 1.66
N TRP A 88 -4.93 -28.33 1.76
CA TRP A 88 -4.94 -27.01 2.39
C TRP A 88 -4.49 -27.07 3.86
N GLN A 89 -4.89 -28.07 4.64
CA GLN A 89 -4.42 -28.20 6.02
C GLN A 89 -2.89 -28.37 6.10
N SER A 90 -2.31 -29.13 5.18
CA SER A 90 -0.86 -29.29 5.07
C SER A 90 -0.19 -27.97 4.68
N ARG A 91 -0.73 -27.26 3.69
CA ARG A 91 -0.23 -25.93 3.28
C ARG A 91 -0.38 -24.91 4.39
N ARG A 92 -1.50 -24.89 5.11
CA ARG A 92 -1.73 -24.01 6.27
C ARG A 92 -0.67 -24.23 7.35
N THR A 93 -0.27 -25.47 7.59
CA THR A 93 0.82 -25.81 8.52
C THR A 93 2.17 -25.25 8.03
N GLU A 94 2.48 -25.39 6.74
CA GLU A 94 3.68 -24.81 6.14
C GLU A 94 3.67 -23.28 6.25
N ILE A 95 2.55 -22.62 5.93
CA ILE A 95 2.41 -21.16 6.08
C ILE A 95 2.67 -20.74 7.53
N ARG A 96 2.10 -21.45 8.50
CA ARG A 96 2.34 -21.17 9.92
C ARG A 96 3.82 -21.22 10.28
N GLN A 97 4.52 -22.27 9.86
CA GLN A 97 5.97 -22.42 10.11
C GLN A 97 6.80 -21.30 9.45
N LEU A 98 6.39 -20.84 8.27
CA LEU A 98 7.04 -19.71 7.61
C LEU A 98 6.82 -18.40 8.37
N PHE A 99 5.60 -18.14 8.88
CA PHE A 99 5.34 -16.99 9.74
C PHE A 99 6.14 -17.05 11.05
N GLU A 100 6.17 -18.21 11.71
CA GLU A 100 6.97 -18.41 12.92
C GLU A 100 8.47 -18.15 12.66
N LYS A 101 8.96 -18.54 11.49
CA LYS A 101 10.37 -18.34 11.12
C LYS A 101 10.72 -16.88 10.81
N TYR A 102 9.90 -16.18 10.02
CA TYR A 102 10.32 -14.93 9.40
C TYR A 102 9.70 -13.68 10.02
N ASP A 103 8.58 -13.80 10.75
CA ASP A 103 7.78 -12.66 11.18
C ASP A 103 7.42 -12.71 12.67
N LEU A 104 6.81 -13.81 13.14
CA LEU A 104 6.19 -13.87 14.46
C LEU A 104 7.11 -14.39 15.56
N GLY A 105 8.06 -15.26 15.21
CA GLY A 105 8.82 -16.05 16.15
C GLY A 105 8.11 -17.34 16.57
N THR A 106 8.81 -18.20 17.30
CA THR A 106 8.32 -19.49 17.77
C THR A 106 7.49 -19.33 19.04
N PHE A 107 6.41 -20.11 19.16
CA PHE A 107 5.50 -20.04 20.30
C PHE A 107 5.74 -21.17 21.30
N PRO A 108 5.70 -20.90 22.62
CA PRO A 108 5.68 -21.95 23.61
C PRO A 108 4.38 -22.76 23.54
N PRO A 109 4.38 -24.03 23.94
CA PRO A 109 3.16 -24.77 24.17
C PRO A 109 2.24 -24.01 25.13
N LYS A 110 0.94 -23.97 24.82
CA LYS A 110 -0.02 -23.27 25.65
C LYS A 110 -0.15 -23.98 27.01
N PRO A 111 0.14 -23.31 28.15
CA PRO A 111 -0.01 -23.90 29.48
C PRO A 111 -1.49 -24.03 29.86
N LYS A 112 -1.76 -24.84 30.85
CA LYS A 112 -3.05 -24.82 31.53
C LYS A 112 -3.12 -23.59 32.45
N ILE A 113 -4.35 -23.13 32.73
CA ILE A 113 -4.58 -22.15 33.79
C ILE A 113 -4.49 -22.90 35.11
N ASP A 114 -3.57 -22.50 35.97
CA ASP A 114 -3.36 -23.13 37.28
C ASP A 114 -4.38 -22.59 38.29
N ARG A 115 -4.66 -21.28 38.22
CA ARG A 115 -5.63 -20.64 39.12
C ARG A 115 -6.31 -19.45 38.43
N VAL A 116 -7.60 -19.27 38.72
CA VAL A 116 -8.37 -18.07 38.41
C VAL A 116 -8.58 -17.33 39.76
N VAL A 117 -7.99 -16.14 39.87
CA VAL A 117 -8.08 -15.30 41.05
C VAL A 117 -9.12 -14.21 40.83
N PRO A 118 -10.26 -14.25 41.49
CA PRO A 118 -11.22 -13.15 41.43
C PRO A 118 -10.58 -11.86 42.00
N LEU A 119 -10.74 -10.76 41.24
CA LEU A 119 -10.31 -9.43 41.67
C LEU A 119 -11.49 -8.62 42.22
N ASP A 120 -12.53 -8.49 41.41
CA ASP A 120 -13.79 -7.88 41.82
C ASP A 120 -14.94 -8.33 40.89
N GLU A 121 -16.17 -8.18 41.43
CA GLU A 121 -17.41 -8.27 40.66
C GLU A 121 -18.27 -7.04 40.99
N THR A 122 -18.72 -6.36 39.94
CA THR A 122 -19.55 -5.17 40.07
C THR A 122 -20.82 -5.31 39.19
N PRO A 123 -22.02 -5.27 39.80
CA PRO A 123 -23.27 -5.24 39.06
C PRO A 123 -23.41 -3.90 38.33
N GLY A 124 -23.70 -3.97 37.00
CA GLY A 124 -24.11 -2.86 36.17
C GLY A 124 -25.64 -2.84 35.96
N LYS A 125 -26.13 -1.90 35.18
CA LYS A 125 -27.53 -1.87 34.79
C LYS A 125 -27.76 -2.80 33.61
N GLY A 126 -28.19 -4.03 33.91
CA GLY A 126 -28.49 -5.06 32.91
C GLY A 126 -27.26 -5.91 32.52
N TYR A 127 -26.21 -5.92 33.33
CA TYR A 127 -25.02 -6.75 33.13
C TYR A 127 -24.21 -6.86 34.42
N LEU A 128 -23.30 -7.86 34.45
CA LEU A 128 -22.29 -8.06 35.48
C LEU A 128 -20.91 -7.82 34.90
N VAL A 129 -20.08 -7.00 35.58
CA VAL A 129 -18.62 -6.88 35.29
C VAL A 129 -17.88 -7.81 36.24
N ARG A 130 -17.04 -8.67 35.71
CA ARG A 130 -16.15 -9.55 36.46
C ARG A 130 -14.72 -9.34 36.01
N ASN A 131 -13.85 -9.00 36.97
CA ASN A 131 -12.42 -8.88 36.78
C ASN A 131 -11.72 -10.06 37.47
N VAL A 132 -10.83 -10.72 36.73
CA VAL A 132 -10.05 -11.84 37.22
C VAL A 132 -8.60 -11.70 36.84
N ARG A 133 -7.72 -12.38 37.54
CA ARG A 133 -6.33 -12.62 37.15
C ARG A 133 -6.14 -14.12 36.95
N LEU A 134 -5.76 -14.50 35.76
CA LEU A 134 -5.34 -15.87 35.45
C LEU A 134 -3.89 -16.04 35.90
N GLU A 135 -3.57 -17.18 36.51
CA GLU A 135 -2.21 -17.60 36.89
C GLU A 135 -1.89 -18.90 36.17
N PHE A 136 -0.72 -18.98 35.53
CA PHE A 136 -0.36 -20.07 34.61
C PHE A 136 1.16 -20.19 34.39
N GLY A 137 1.55 -21.28 33.73
CA GLY A 137 2.91 -21.48 33.23
C GLY A 137 3.92 -21.89 34.26
N PRO A 138 5.24 -21.83 34.01
CA PRO A 138 6.27 -22.34 34.92
C PRO A 138 6.17 -21.73 36.33
N GLY A 139 5.85 -22.60 37.31
CA GLY A 139 5.69 -22.19 38.71
C GLY A 139 4.54 -21.20 38.95
N SER A 140 3.53 -21.19 38.13
CA SER A 140 2.38 -20.27 38.18
C SER A 140 2.77 -18.78 38.18
N LYS A 141 3.92 -18.45 37.56
CA LYS A 141 4.46 -17.08 37.50
C LYS A 141 3.86 -16.22 36.39
N GLY A 142 3.26 -16.84 35.36
CA GLY A 142 2.53 -16.13 34.30
C GLY A 142 1.24 -15.58 34.88
N THR A 143 0.92 -14.32 34.57
CA THR A 143 -0.34 -13.70 34.96
C THR A 143 -0.98 -12.99 33.79
N MET A 144 -2.33 -12.95 33.75
CA MET A 144 -3.11 -12.23 32.77
C MET A 144 -4.39 -11.71 33.41
N ARG A 145 -4.58 -10.40 33.41
CA ARG A 145 -5.84 -9.78 33.84
C ARG A 145 -6.87 -9.86 32.72
N VAL A 146 -8.07 -10.30 33.07
CA VAL A 146 -9.19 -10.43 32.17
C VAL A 146 -10.42 -9.78 32.78
N GLN A 147 -11.12 -8.98 31.98
CA GLN A 147 -12.42 -8.41 32.32
C GLN A 147 -13.49 -9.03 31.42
N VAL A 148 -14.55 -9.49 32.04
CA VAL A 148 -15.72 -10.01 31.32
C VAL A 148 -16.96 -9.24 31.74
N MET A 149 -17.69 -8.72 30.78
CA MET A 149 -18.99 -8.07 31.01
C MET A 149 -20.07 -8.99 30.44
N ILE A 150 -20.90 -9.53 31.31
CA ILE A 150 -21.91 -10.56 30.99
C ILE A 150 -23.29 -9.91 31.04
N PRO A 151 -24.07 -9.92 29.93
CA PRO A 151 -25.44 -9.41 29.95
C PRO A 151 -26.33 -10.24 30.89
N ASP A 152 -27.33 -9.60 31.48
CA ASP A 152 -28.38 -10.32 32.24
C ASP A 152 -29.14 -11.26 31.31
N GLY A 153 -29.58 -12.42 31.85
CA GLY A 153 -30.38 -13.39 31.12
C GLY A 153 -29.81 -14.80 31.17
N LYS A 154 -30.45 -15.70 30.42
CA LYS A 154 -30.11 -17.15 30.51
C LYS A 154 -28.91 -17.57 29.64
N GLY A 155 -28.53 -16.78 28.63
CA GLY A 155 -27.50 -17.21 27.64
C GLY A 155 -27.89 -18.49 26.89
N PRO A 156 -26.97 -19.18 26.18
CA PRO A 156 -25.57 -18.75 26.03
C PRO A 156 -25.44 -17.55 25.08
N PHE A 157 -24.56 -16.62 25.46
CA PHE A 157 -24.29 -15.40 24.70
C PHE A 157 -23.04 -15.55 23.84
N PRO A 158 -23.05 -15.06 22.59
CA PRO A 158 -21.82 -14.95 21.83
C PRO A 158 -20.83 -14.00 22.50
N VAL A 159 -19.55 -14.20 22.24
CA VAL A 159 -18.47 -13.47 22.89
C VAL A 159 -17.71 -12.65 21.85
N LEU A 160 -17.34 -11.40 22.17
CA LEU A 160 -16.33 -10.69 21.44
C LEU A 160 -15.15 -10.37 22.36
N ILE A 161 -13.95 -10.83 21.99
CA ILE A 161 -12.69 -10.61 22.69
C ILE A 161 -11.98 -9.41 22.08
N SER A 162 -11.41 -8.56 22.94
CA SER A 162 -10.51 -7.47 22.54
C SER A 162 -9.26 -7.48 23.43
N PRO A 163 -8.05 -7.16 22.91
CA PRO A 163 -6.87 -6.95 23.73
C PRO A 163 -6.92 -5.65 24.56
N ASN A 164 -8.07 -5.03 24.65
CA ASN A 164 -8.33 -3.80 25.38
C ASN A 164 -9.54 -3.98 26.30
N LEU A 165 -9.36 -3.63 27.58
CA LEU A 165 -10.45 -3.70 28.57
C LEU A 165 -11.54 -2.67 28.25
N GLY A 166 -12.79 -3.11 28.24
CA GLY A 166 -13.96 -2.24 28.05
C GLY A 166 -14.24 -1.79 26.61
N GLY A 167 -13.48 -2.26 25.60
CA GLY A 167 -13.72 -1.91 24.20
C GLY A 167 -15.08 -2.38 23.71
N TRP A 168 -15.83 -1.51 23.04
CA TRP A 168 -17.17 -1.74 22.43
C TRP A 168 -18.25 -2.27 23.38
N ALA A 169 -17.99 -2.40 24.68
CA ALA A 169 -18.88 -3.02 25.65
C ALA A 169 -20.33 -2.48 25.61
N PRO A 170 -20.59 -1.16 25.49
CA PRO A 170 -21.98 -0.68 25.44
C PRO A 170 -22.79 -1.22 24.27
N SER A 171 -22.22 -1.30 23.06
CA SER A 171 -22.87 -1.84 21.88
C SER A 171 -23.02 -3.36 21.97
N LEU A 172 -22.00 -4.06 22.47
CA LEU A 172 -22.00 -5.51 22.65
C LEU A 172 -23.08 -5.95 23.64
N LEU A 173 -23.13 -5.33 24.82
CA LEU A 173 -24.12 -5.69 25.86
C LEU A 173 -25.55 -5.42 25.38
N ARG A 174 -25.82 -4.32 24.66
CA ARG A 174 -27.14 -4.05 24.06
C ARG A 174 -27.56 -5.10 23.06
N ARG A 175 -26.62 -5.69 22.34
CA ARG A 175 -26.88 -6.75 21.36
C ARG A 175 -26.83 -8.16 22.00
N GLY A 176 -26.66 -8.27 23.32
CA GLY A 176 -26.61 -9.53 24.04
C GLY A 176 -25.35 -10.33 23.77
N TYR A 177 -24.21 -9.67 23.65
CA TYR A 177 -22.88 -10.28 23.61
C TYR A 177 -22.21 -10.17 24.96
N ILE A 178 -21.40 -11.17 25.31
CA ILE A 178 -20.37 -11.01 26.32
C ILE A 178 -19.24 -10.17 25.72
N SER A 179 -18.89 -9.06 26.39
CA SER A 179 -17.68 -8.32 26.08
C SER A 179 -16.54 -8.84 26.94
N CYS A 180 -15.46 -9.30 26.31
CA CYS A 180 -14.28 -9.80 27.02
C CYS A 180 -13.04 -9.00 26.61
N GLY A 181 -12.40 -8.38 27.60
CA GLY A 181 -11.12 -7.71 27.42
C GLY A 181 -10.01 -8.37 28.22
N TYR A 182 -8.78 -8.30 27.74
CA TYR A 182 -7.61 -8.75 28.49
C TYR A 182 -6.46 -7.73 28.43
N ALA A 183 -5.55 -7.78 29.41
CA ALA A 183 -4.42 -6.87 29.52
C ALA A 183 -3.32 -7.23 28.50
N GLY A 184 -3.56 -6.89 27.22
CA GLY A 184 -2.70 -7.23 26.09
C GLY A 184 -2.48 -6.07 25.11
N ASN A 185 -2.38 -4.81 25.61
CA ASN A 185 -2.11 -3.63 24.79
C ASN A 185 -1.06 -2.71 25.46
N ASP A 186 -0.64 -1.63 24.80
CA ASP A 186 0.40 -0.74 25.34
C ASP A 186 0.02 -0.02 26.64
N GLY A 187 -1.25 0.18 26.88
CA GLY A 187 -1.72 0.79 28.12
C GLY A 187 -1.70 -0.17 29.30
N MET A 188 -1.79 -1.48 29.01
CA MET A 188 -1.82 -2.54 30.01
C MET A 188 -1.38 -3.85 29.39
N ASP A 189 -0.15 -4.28 29.63
CA ASP A 189 0.47 -5.43 28.98
C ASP A 189 1.02 -6.47 29.96
N ASP A 190 0.18 -7.40 30.35
CA ASP A 190 0.61 -8.53 31.17
C ASP A 190 1.40 -9.57 30.33
N ALA A 191 1.27 -9.53 28.99
CA ALA A 191 2.02 -10.43 28.12
C ALA A 191 3.50 -10.07 27.99
N ALA A 192 3.91 -8.87 28.39
CA ALA A 192 5.32 -8.44 28.35
C ALA A 192 6.23 -9.39 29.17
N ALA A 193 5.76 -9.86 30.32
CA ALA A 193 6.50 -10.79 31.19
C ALA A 193 6.73 -12.18 30.58
N LEU A 194 5.95 -12.57 29.58
CA LEU A 194 6.03 -13.90 28.94
C LEU A 194 7.38 -14.14 28.25
N ALA A 195 8.06 -13.08 27.78
CA ALA A 195 9.39 -13.21 27.18
C ALA A 195 10.42 -13.75 28.18
N GLN A 196 10.33 -13.35 29.45
CA GLN A 196 11.22 -13.81 30.50
C GLN A 196 10.81 -15.19 31.04
N LEU A 197 9.50 -15.48 31.00
CA LEU A 197 8.95 -16.75 31.47
C LEU A 197 9.25 -17.90 30.49
N TYR A 198 9.39 -17.60 29.20
CA TYR A 198 9.65 -18.56 28.13
C TYR A 198 10.88 -18.13 27.30
N PRO A 199 12.10 -18.15 27.90
CA PRO A 199 13.30 -17.59 27.27
C PRO A 199 13.80 -18.37 26.05
N ASP A 200 13.36 -19.62 25.87
CA ASP A 200 13.74 -20.48 24.76
C ASP A 200 12.92 -20.20 23.48
N TYR A 201 11.95 -19.30 23.55
CA TYR A 201 11.09 -18.93 22.44
C TYR A 201 11.29 -17.47 22.05
N ASP A 202 11.39 -17.21 20.75
CA ASP A 202 11.70 -15.88 20.20
C ASP A 202 10.45 -15.11 19.70
N PHE A 203 9.24 -15.52 20.15
CA PHE A 203 8.00 -14.83 19.78
C PHE A 203 8.04 -13.35 20.17
N ALA A 204 7.76 -12.51 19.18
CA ALA A 204 7.83 -11.08 19.33
C ALA A 204 6.65 -10.52 20.16
N LEU A 205 6.60 -9.20 20.39
CA LEU A 205 5.63 -8.58 21.29
C LEU A 205 4.16 -8.80 20.85
N LEU A 206 3.83 -8.50 19.60
CA LEU A 206 2.43 -8.65 19.13
C LEU A 206 2.01 -10.13 19.06
N PRO A 207 2.84 -11.07 18.57
CA PRO A 207 2.58 -12.50 18.69
C PRO A 207 2.37 -12.99 20.13
N ARG A 208 3.12 -12.48 21.11
CA ARG A 208 2.93 -12.84 22.54
C ARG A 208 1.54 -12.45 23.03
N ARG A 209 1.13 -11.23 22.73
CA ARG A 209 -0.21 -10.72 23.09
C ARG A 209 -1.31 -11.52 22.37
N ALA A 210 -1.10 -11.87 21.12
CA ALA A 210 -2.02 -12.72 20.35
C ALA A 210 -2.10 -14.14 20.94
N TRP A 211 -0.97 -14.74 21.33
CA TRP A 211 -0.92 -16.04 21.98
C TRP A 211 -1.68 -16.07 23.32
N ALA A 212 -1.61 -14.99 24.09
CA ALA A 212 -2.31 -14.85 25.37
C ALA A 212 -3.85 -14.95 25.22
N ALA A 213 -4.41 -14.57 24.05
CA ALA A 213 -5.83 -14.78 23.78
C ALA A 213 -6.26 -16.25 23.92
N GLY A 214 -5.35 -17.21 23.69
CA GLY A 214 -5.62 -18.63 23.87
C GLY A 214 -5.94 -19.01 25.32
N LEU A 215 -5.33 -18.32 26.31
CA LEU A 215 -5.64 -18.49 27.74
C LEU A 215 -6.98 -17.86 28.10
N VAL A 216 -7.30 -16.72 27.48
CA VAL A 216 -8.62 -16.08 27.64
C VAL A 216 -9.74 -17.00 27.16
N LEU A 217 -9.54 -17.68 26.02
CA LEU A 217 -10.47 -18.68 25.50
C LEU A 217 -10.67 -19.86 26.48
N ASP A 218 -9.60 -20.32 27.14
CA ASP A 218 -9.70 -21.38 28.13
C ASP A 218 -10.50 -20.92 29.36
N TYR A 219 -10.32 -19.68 29.81
CA TYR A 219 -11.11 -19.09 30.87
C TYR A 219 -12.58 -18.92 30.48
N LEU A 220 -12.85 -18.36 29.31
CA LEU A 220 -14.23 -18.20 28.80
C LEU A 220 -14.99 -19.52 28.74
N ALA A 221 -14.33 -20.62 28.40
CA ALA A 221 -14.94 -21.95 28.38
C ALA A 221 -15.41 -22.44 29.77
N THR A 222 -15.00 -21.78 30.86
CA THR A 222 -15.48 -22.06 32.22
C THR A 222 -16.75 -21.27 32.58
N ILE A 223 -17.17 -20.32 31.73
CA ILE A 223 -18.34 -19.46 31.97
C ILE A 223 -19.57 -20.12 31.33
N PRO A 224 -20.57 -20.62 32.07
CA PRO A 224 -21.68 -21.37 31.52
C PRO A 224 -22.55 -20.58 30.54
N SER A 225 -22.59 -19.25 30.68
CA SER A 225 -23.37 -18.35 29.79
C SER A 225 -22.61 -17.94 28.52
N ALA A 226 -21.35 -18.37 28.33
CA ALA A 226 -20.57 -18.07 27.13
C ALA A 226 -20.82 -19.11 26.04
N ASP A 227 -21.15 -18.66 24.84
CA ASP A 227 -21.25 -19.53 23.65
C ASP A 227 -19.88 -19.67 23.00
N MET A 228 -19.17 -20.73 23.31
CA MET A 228 -17.83 -21.00 22.78
C MET A 228 -17.81 -21.36 21.28
N GLN A 229 -18.95 -21.56 20.62
CA GLN A 229 -19.02 -21.71 19.17
C GLN A 229 -19.15 -20.37 18.44
N ARG A 230 -19.52 -19.32 19.17
CA ARG A 230 -19.70 -17.97 18.66
C ARG A 230 -18.76 -16.98 19.37
N VAL A 231 -17.46 -17.30 19.31
CA VAL A 231 -16.41 -16.40 19.82
C VAL A 231 -15.80 -15.63 18.67
N GLY A 232 -15.94 -14.30 18.72
CA GLY A 232 -15.25 -13.37 17.85
C GLY A 232 -14.07 -12.72 18.53
N MET A 233 -13.15 -12.16 17.74
CA MET A 233 -12.09 -11.30 18.20
C MET A 233 -12.03 -10.03 17.38
N PHE A 234 -11.83 -8.90 18.02
CA PHE A 234 -11.69 -7.59 17.39
C PHE A 234 -10.40 -6.92 17.84
N GLY A 235 -9.78 -6.21 16.92
CA GLY A 235 -8.72 -5.26 17.21
C GLY A 235 -8.63 -4.21 16.11
N TYR A 236 -8.07 -3.06 16.46
CA TYR A 236 -7.86 -1.94 15.54
C TYR A 236 -6.38 -1.57 15.51
N SER A 237 -5.82 -1.21 14.31
CA SER A 237 -4.43 -0.86 14.15
C SER A 237 -3.51 -2.00 14.64
N ARG A 238 -2.57 -1.73 15.50
CA ARG A 238 -1.70 -2.73 16.14
C ARG A 238 -2.49 -3.83 16.87
N ASP A 239 -3.59 -3.49 17.53
CA ASP A 239 -4.48 -4.48 18.17
C ASP A 239 -5.22 -5.32 17.10
N GLY A 240 -5.45 -4.75 15.90
CA GLY A 240 -5.95 -5.45 14.72
C GLY A 240 -4.96 -6.48 14.19
N LYS A 241 -3.65 -6.16 14.18
CA LYS A 241 -2.59 -7.12 13.86
C LYS A 241 -2.65 -8.31 14.83
N MET A 242 -2.78 -8.03 16.12
CA MET A 242 -2.88 -9.09 17.15
C MET A 242 -4.12 -9.96 16.98
N ALA A 243 -5.28 -9.35 16.71
CA ALA A 243 -6.52 -10.09 16.46
C ALA A 243 -6.40 -11.01 15.24
N ALA A 244 -5.79 -10.51 14.15
CA ALA A 244 -5.53 -11.28 12.94
C ALA A 244 -4.58 -12.46 13.21
N ILE A 245 -3.47 -12.22 13.92
CA ILE A 245 -2.51 -13.26 14.31
C ILE A 245 -3.17 -14.30 15.22
N ALA A 246 -3.92 -13.87 16.24
CA ALA A 246 -4.63 -14.79 17.16
C ALA A 246 -5.62 -15.68 16.41
N ALA A 247 -6.44 -15.10 15.52
CA ALA A 247 -7.40 -15.84 14.72
C ALA A 247 -6.72 -16.79 13.73
N ALA A 248 -5.59 -16.42 13.13
CA ALA A 248 -4.84 -17.31 12.26
C ALA A 248 -4.25 -18.50 13.01
N MET A 249 -3.82 -18.32 14.27
CA MET A 249 -3.13 -19.34 15.07
C MET A 249 -4.09 -20.21 15.92
N ASP A 250 -5.18 -19.64 16.46
CA ASP A 250 -6.15 -20.36 17.29
C ASP A 250 -7.50 -20.54 16.57
N THR A 251 -7.79 -21.78 16.22
CA THR A 251 -9.00 -22.14 15.44
C THR A 251 -10.30 -22.04 16.22
N ARG A 252 -10.28 -21.81 17.53
CA ARG A 252 -11.47 -21.60 18.37
C ARG A 252 -12.08 -20.21 18.21
N ILE A 253 -11.34 -19.26 17.65
CA ILE A 253 -11.87 -17.94 17.27
C ILE A 253 -12.68 -18.12 15.99
N ALA A 254 -14.01 -18.09 16.11
CA ALA A 254 -14.94 -18.38 15.02
C ALA A 254 -15.10 -17.21 14.04
N ALA A 255 -14.82 -15.97 14.48
CA ALA A 255 -14.85 -14.78 13.64
C ALA A 255 -13.78 -13.76 14.07
N VAL A 256 -13.25 -12.99 13.14
CA VAL A 256 -12.32 -11.89 13.43
C VAL A 256 -12.73 -10.63 12.68
N ILE A 257 -12.63 -9.49 13.36
CA ILE A 257 -12.70 -8.16 12.77
C ILE A 257 -11.30 -7.56 12.89
N ALA A 258 -10.63 -7.46 11.75
CA ALA A 258 -9.27 -6.92 11.65
C ALA A 258 -9.34 -5.49 11.12
N GLY A 259 -9.38 -4.51 12.05
CA GLY A 259 -9.57 -3.10 11.73
C GLY A 259 -8.25 -2.39 11.46
N SER A 260 -8.12 -1.75 10.32
CA SER A 260 -6.99 -0.89 9.90
C SER A 260 -5.63 -1.41 10.34
N THR A 261 -5.37 -2.68 10.05
CA THR A 261 -4.21 -3.38 10.64
C THR A 261 -2.87 -2.84 10.15
N GLY A 262 -2.79 -2.32 8.94
CA GLY A 262 -1.49 -2.11 8.28
C GLY A 262 -0.73 -3.42 8.08
N VAL A 263 0.58 -3.33 7.81
CA VAL A 263 1.48 -4.47 7.59
C VAL A 263 1.70 -5.32 8.84
N GLY A 264 2.08 -6.59 8.66
CA GLY A 264 2.18 -7.55 9.77
C GLY A 264 0.81 -7.97 10.32
N GLY A 265 -0.26 -7.46 9.70
CA GLY A 265 -1.65 -7.90 9.82
C GLY A 265 -2.17 -8.32 8.45
N VAL A 266 -3.19 -7.61 7.95
CA VAL A 266 -3.84 -7.92 6.67
C VAL A 266 -3.11 -7.31 5.48
N LEU A 267 -2.64 -6.07 5.61
CA LEU A 267 -1.94 -5.39 4.54
C LEU A 267 -0.63 -6.13 4.20
N PRO A 268 -0.40 -6.44 2.93
CA PRO A 268 0.85 -7.06 2.52
C PRO A 268 2.07 -6.15 2.70
N TRP A 269 3.18 -6.71 3.19
CA TRP A 269 4.49 -6.03 3.26
C TRP A 269 4.93 -5.48 1.92
N ARG A 270 4.60 -6.20 0.83
CA ARG A 270 4.93 -5.80 -0.55
C ARG A 270 4.20 -4.56 -1.03
N GLU A 271 3.07 -4.22 -0.42
CA GLU A 271 2.21 -3.11 -0.84
C GLU A 271 2.25 -1.93 0.14
N ALA A 272 3.32 -1.87 0.94
CA ALA A 272 3.53 -0.83 1.94
C ALA A 272 4.90 -0.16 1.78
N GLY A 273 5.22 0.77 2.68
CA GLY A 273 6.48 1.50 2.65
C GLY A 273 6.56 2.47 1.48
N GLU A 274 7.48 2.22 0.57
CA GLU A 274 7.80 3.09 -0.56
C GLU A 274 6.65 3.24 -1.56
N ARG A 275 5.79 2.23 -1.68
CA ARG A 275 4.64 2.25 -2.59
C ARG A 275 3.42 2.96 -2.02
N GLY A 276 3.33 3.02 -0.70
CA GLY A 276 2.29 3.71 0.02
C GLY A 276 2.92 4.53 1.14
N PHE A 277 2.17 5.42 1.74
CA PHE A 277 2.56 6.04 2.99
C PHE A 277 2.42 5.00 4.11
N GLY A 278 3.29 5.05 5.11
CA GLY A 278 3.11 4.26 6.34
C GLY A 278 4.17 3.20 6.59
N GLU A 279 3.74 2.09 7.16
CA GLU A 279 4.60 1.08 7.73
C GLU A 279 5.12 0.11 6.67
N GLY A 280 6.38 0.22 6.24
CA GLY A 280 7.11 -0.86 5.55
C GLY A 280 7.95 -1.68 6.53
N ILE A 281 8.70 -2.68 6.05
CA ILE A 281 9.61 -3.48 6.90
C ILE A 281 10.62 -2.57 7.61
N GLU A 282 11.24 -1.64 6.89
CA GLU A 282 12.20 -0.70 7.47
C GLU A 282 11.58 0.10 8.61
N THR A 283 10.48 0.77 8.35
CA THR A 283 9.79 1.63 9.32
C THR A 283 9.32 0.84 10.53
N THR A 284 8.69 -0.31 10.33
CA THR A 284 8.17 -1.14 11.42
C THR A 284 9.30 -1.69 12.29
N THR A 285 10.36 -2.21 11.67
CA THR A 285 11.49 -2.78 12.43
C THR A 285 12.38 -1.72 13.09
N ARG A 286 12.27 -0.46 12.69
CA ARG A 286 12.91 0.68 13.33
C ARG A 286 12.07 1.27 14.45
N SER A 287 10.85 1.70 14.13
CA SER A 287 10.01 2.46 15.06
C SER A 287 9.31 1.57 16.09
N TYR A 288 9.11 0.30 15.74
CA TYR A 288 8.45 -0.71 16.57
C TYR A 288 9.26 -2.01 16.61
N SER A 289 10.53 -1.88 16.90
CA SER A 289 11.53 -2.94 16.77
C SER A 289 11.25 -4.23 17.56
N THR A 290 10.28 -4.20 18.48
CA THR A 290 9.87 -5.37 19.26
C THR A 290 8.60 -6.05 18.77
N TRP A 291 7.88 -5.45 17.80
CA TRP A 291 6.59 -5.97 17.35
C TRP A 291 6.70 -7.33 16.68
N PHE A 292 7.73 -7.50 15.85
CA PHE A 292 8.03 -8.69 15.07
C PHE A 292 9.47 -9.15 15.33
N VAL A 293 9.84 -10.32 14.81
CA VAL A 293 11.21 -10.82 14.99
C VAL A 293 12.24 -9.96 14.25
N GLN A 294 13.43 -9.84 14.83
CA GLN A 294 14.48 -8.95 14.32
C GLN A 294 14.96 -9.36 12.90
N ARG A 295 14.93 -10.64 12.57
CA ARG A 295 15.36 -11.14 11.24
C ARG A 295 14.49 -10.66 10.08
N LEU A 296 13.26 -10.18 10.34
CA LEU A 296 12.42 -9.56 9.33
C LEU A 296 13.12 -8.36 8.66
N ARG A 297 13.94 -7.62 9.43
CA ARG A 297 14.69 -6.45 8.94
C ARG A 297 15.64 -6.77 7.78
N PHE A 298 16.12 -8.00 7.66
CA PHE A 298 16.95 -8.42 6.53
C PHE A 298 16.21 -8.32 5.18
N PHE A 299 14.90 -8.37 5.20
CA PHE A 299 14.07 -8.33 3.99
C PHE A 299 13.71 -6.90 3.54
N THR A 300 14.22 -5.87 4.20
CA THR A 300 14.01 -4.49 3.73
C THR A 300 14.51 -4.33 2.29
N GLY A 301 13.63 -3.89 1.38
CA GLY A 301 13.91 -3.80 -0.05
C GLY A 301 14.00 -5.15 -0.78
N ARG A 302 13.77 -6.26 -0.08
CA ARG A 302 13.80 -7.64 -0.59
C ARG A 302 12.52 -8.40 -0.23
N GLU A 303 11.40 -7.69 -0.15
CA GLU A 303 10.09 -8.26 0.15
C GLU A 303 9.70 -9.32 -0.89
N ASP A 304 10.19 -9.20 -2.13
CA ASP A 304 10.04 -10.20 -3.19
C ASP A 304 10.63 -11.59 -2.83
N ARG A 305 11.51 -11.66 -1.83
CA ARG A 305 12.12 -12.88 -1.31
C ARG A 305 11.50 -13.39 0.00
N LEU A 306 10.60 -12.61 0.60
CA LEU A 306 9.88 -13.02 1.80
C LEU A 306 8.78 -14.03 1.43
N PRO A 307 8.81 -15.29 1.93
CA PRO A 307 7.86 -16.31 1.49
C PRO A 307 6.47 -16.22 2.13
N ILE A 308 6.23 -15.16 2.91
CA ILE A 308 4.95 -14.85 3.56
C ILE A 308 4.48 -13.44 3.21
N ASP A 309 3.18 -13.21 3.41
CA ASP A 309 2.62 -11.85 3.41
C ASP A 309 1.23 -11.83 4.07
N GLY A 310 0.64 -10.65 4.27
CA GLY A 310 -0.64 -10.43 4.92
C GLY A 310 -1.80 -11.26 4.34
N ASN A 311 -1.82 -11.45 3.03
CA ASN A 311 -2.81 -12.31 2.36
C ASN A 311 -2.81 -13.75 2.86
N LEU A 312 -1.64 -14.30 3.20
CA LEU A 312 -1.54 -15.66 3.76
C LEU A 312 -2.05 -15.71 5.20
N LEU A 313 -1.86 -14.64 5.98
CA LEU A 313 -2.43 -14.55 7.32
C LEU A 313 -3.97 -14.58 7.25
N VAL A 314 -4.57 -13.82 6.32
CA VAL A 314 -6.03 -13.86 6.06
C VAL A 314 -6.47 -15.26 5.59
N ALA A 315 -5.73 -15.88 4.68
CA ALA A 315 -6.03 -17.21 4.19
C ALA A 315 -6.05 -18.27 5.31
N MET A 316 -5.15 -18.16 6.31
CA MET A 316 -5.10 -19.07 7.47
C MET A 316 -6.36 -19.01 8.36
N MET A 317 -7.15 -17.93 8.26
CA MET A 317 -8.41 -17.82 9.00
C MET A 317 -9.51 -18.69 8.39
N ALA A 318 -9.43 -19.01 7.09
CA ALA A 318 -10.42 -19.84 6.40
C ALA A 318 -10.56 -21.24 7.02
N PRO A 319 -11.80 -21.80 7.14
CA PRO A 319 -13.09 -21.33 6.63
C PRO A 319 -13.88 -20.43 7.62
N ARG A 320 -13.25 -19.96 8.71
CA ARG A 320 -13.86 -19.12 9.74
C ARG A 320 -14.08 -17.69 9.21
N ALA A 321 -14.98 -16.95 9.85
CA ALA A 321 -15.33 -15.63 9.36
C ALA A 321 -14.21 -14.59 9.59
N ALA A 322 -13.93 -13.76 8.59
CA ALA A 322 -12.98 -12.64 8.68
C ALA A 322 -13.52 -11.40 8.01
N LEU A 323 -13.54 -10.27 8.73
CA LEU A 323 -13.87 -8.94 8.21
C LEU A 323 -12.60 -8.10 8.18
N LEU A 324 -12.29 -7.56 7.02
CA LEU A 324 -11.22 -6.60 6.81
C LEU A 324 -11.85 -5.20 6.79
N GLU A 325 -11.56 -4.39 7.80
CA GLU A 325 -12.11 -3.05 7.93
C GLU A 325 -11.00 -2.01 7.87
N TYR A 326 -11.18 -0.94 7.08
CA TYR A 326 -10.24 0.19 7.07
C TYR A 326 -10.83 1.50 6.60
N GLY A 327 -10.14 2.59 7.00
CA GLY A 327 -10.41 3.92 6.52
C GLY A 327 -10.09 4.08 5.03
N LEU A 328 -10.90 4.85 4.31
CA LEU A 328 -10.68 5.10 2.88
C LEU A 328 -9.33 5.77 2.61
N ASN A 329 -8.94 6.71 3.47
CA ASN A 329 -7.68 7.45 3.37
C ASN A 329 -6.73 7.09 4.53
N ASP A 330 -6.75 5.84 4.98
CA ASP A 330 -5.90 5.36 6.07
C ASP A 330 -4.43 5.40 5.66
N GLU A 331 -3.66 6.23 6.33
CA GLU A 331 -2.25 6.48 6.02
C GLU A 331 -1.32 5.33 6.44
N VAL A 332 -1.77 4.39 7.28
CA VAL A 332 -1.00 3.18 7.62
C VAL A 332 -1.41 1.98 6.78
N SER A 333 -2.40 2.14 5.92
CA SER A 333 -2.90 1.10 5.05
C SER A 333 -2.71 1.49 3.57
N ASN A 334 -2.95 0.54 2.69
CA ASN A 334 -3.00 0.74 1.26
C ASN A 334 -4.26 0.07 0.73
N SER A 335 -5.26 0.87 0.39
CA SER A 335 -6.59 0.39 0.00
C SER A 335 -6.55 -0.63 -1.14
N TRP A 336 -5.63 -0.49 -2.09
CA TRP A 336 -5.45 -1.46 -3.16
C TRP A 336 -4.83 -2.77 -2.63
N GLY A 337 -3.77 -2.67 -1.83
CA GLY A 337 -3.09 -3.84 -1.24
C GLY A 337 -4.01 -4.67 -0.35
N ASP A 338 -4.88 -4.03 0.41
CA ASP A 338 -5.88 -4.70 1.24
C ASP A 338 -6.91 -5.49 0.41
N GLU A 339 -7.35 -4.94 -0.74
CA GLU A 339 -8.22 -5.67 -1.67
C GLU A 339 -7.48 -6.82 -2.35
N GLN A 340 -6.20 -6.68 -2.68
CA GLN A 340 -5.41 -7.79 -3.21
C GLN A 340 -5.26 -8.93 -2.17
N ALA A 341 -5.06 -8.59 -0.90
CA ALA A 341 -5.05 -9.58 0.18
C ALA A 341 -6.39 -10.31 0.30
N TYR A 342 -7.52 -9.58 0.19
CA TYR A 342 -8.85 -10.15 0.15
C TYR A 342 -9.03 -11.12 -1.03
N TYR A 343 -8.74 -10.69 -2.27
CA TYR A 343 -8.92 -11.53 -3.46
C TYR A 343 -8.02 -12.77 -3.43
N SER A 344 -6.80 -12.64 -2.94
CA SER A 344 -5.88 -13.76 -2.76
C SER A 344 -6.42 -14.78 -1.76
N ALA A 345 -6.82 -14.34 -0.57
CA ALA A 345 -7.37 -15.20 0.46
C ALA A 345 -8.71 -15.85 0.06
N LEU A 346 -9.55 -15.13 -0.71
CA LEU A 346 -10.85 -15.63 -1.19
C LEU A 346 -10.71 -16.95 -1.97
N LYS A 347 -9.58 -17.21 -2.63
CA LYS A 347 -9.31 -18.48 -3.31
C LYS A 347 -9.43 -19.67 -2.35
N VAL A 348 -8.89 -19.52 -1.14
CA VAL A 348 -8.98 -20.54 -0.09
C VAL A 348 -10.41 -20.68 0.44
N TYR A 349 -11.09 -19.56 0.69
CA TYR A 349 -12.49 -19.58 1.12
C TYR A 349 -13.40 -20.27 0.09
N LYS A 350 -13.14 -20.03 -1.22
CA LYS A 350 -13.84 -20.76 -2.32
C LYS A 350 -13.52 -22.25 -2.32
N LEU A 351 -12.24 -22.64 -2.18
CA LEU A 351 -11.83 -24.05 -2.08
C LEU A 351 -12.54 -24.76 -0.92
N LEU A 352 -12.75 -24.08 0.19
CA LEU A 352 -13.41 -24.63 1.39
C LEU A 352 -14.94 -24.44 1.38
N GLY A 353 -15.54 -23.94 0.29
CA GLY A 353 -16.97 -23.75 0.13
C GLY A 353 -17.59 -22.66 1.00
N GLN A 354 -16.81 -21.70 1.49
CA GLN A 354 -17.25 -20.66 2.42
C GLN A 354 -16.90 -19.21 1.95
N PRO A 355 -17.14 -18.83 0.67
CA PRO A 355 -16.71 -17.53 0.16
C PRO A 355 -17.36 -16.35 0.88
N ASN A 356 -18.57 -16.50 1.41
CA ASN A 356 -19.33 -15.44 2.09
C ASN A 356 -18.86 -15.19 3.54
N ARG A 357 -17.89 -15.95 4.03
CA ARG A 357 -17.30 -15.74 5.35
C ARG A 357 -16.13 -14.77 5.35
N LEU A 358 -15.68 -14.33 4.18
CA LEU A 358 -14.69 -13.25 4.04
C LEU A 358 -15.39 -11.96 3.64
N GLY A 359 -15.25 -10.92 4.44
CA GLY A 359 -15.85 -9.61 4.25
C GLY A 359 -14.82 -8.49 4.16
N ILE A 360 -15.20 -7.40 3.51
CA ILE A 360 -14.44 -6.16 3.46
C ILE A 360 -15.37 -4.98 3.74
N LEU A 361 -14.95 -4.05 4.59
CA LEU A 361 -15.67 -2.84 4.98
C LEU A 361 -14.78 -1.61 4.80
N ARG A 362 -15.29 -0.61 4.11
CA ARG A 362 -14.66 0.69 3.95
C ARG A 362 -15.34 1.72 4.81
N VAL A 363 -14.57 2.44 5.60
CA VAL A 363 -15.08 3.51 6.46
C VAL A 363 -14.52 4.84 5.98
N PRO A 364 -15.34 5.86 5.71
CA PRO A 364 -14.81 7.18 5.36
C PRO A 364 -13.92 7.75 6.46
N GLY A 365 -12.70 8.14 6.10
CA GLY A 365 -11.76 8.79 7.02
C GLY A 365 -10.33 8.21 6.96
N PHE A 366 -9.49 8.74 7.84
CA PHE A 366 -8.09 8.38 8.03
C PHE A 366 -7.93 7.25 9.06
N HIS A 367 -6.69 6.96 9.44
CA HIS A 367 -6.40 6.02 10.51
C HIS A 367 -7.14 6.38 11.79
N GLY A 368 -7.92 5.44 12.33
CA GLY A 368 -8.84 5.68 13.45
C GLY A 368 -10.32 5.66 13.05
N ALA A 369 -10.63 5.76 11.76
CA ALA A 369 -12.01 5.61 11.29
C ALA A 369 -12.44 4.14 11.41
N ASN A 370 -13.56 3.90 12.13
CA ASN A 370 -14.18 2.58 12.25
C ASN A 370 -15.69 2.72 12.31
N ASP A 371 -16.41 1.69 11.86
CA ASP A 371 -17.86 1.59 11.98
C ASP A 371 -18.22 0.37 12.83
N GLN A 372 -18.26 0.60 14.12
CA GLN A 372 -18.56 -0.40 15.14
C GLN A 372 -19.89 -1.12 14.91
N GLU A 373 -20.92 -0.39 14.53
CA GLU A 373 -22.25 -0.96 14.34
C GLU A 373 -22.32 -1.80 13.06
N ALA A 374 -21.68 -1.38 11.95
CA ALA A 374 -21.57 -2.19 10.75
C ALA A 374 -20.75 -3.48 10.98
N CYS A 375 -19.66 -3.39 11.75
CA CYS A 375 -18.88 -4.54 12.18
C CYS A 375 -19.72 -5.55 12.99
N LEU A 376 -20.54 -5.07 13.91
CA LEU A 376 -21.43 -5.91 14.71
C LEU A 376 -22.59 -6.47 13.88
N ASP A 377 -23.13 -5.75 12.90
CA ASP A 377 -24.11 -6.26 11.94
C ASP A 377 -23.51 -7.43 11.13
N TRP A 378 -22.28 -7.27 10.65
CA TRP A 378 -21.59 -8.36 9.96
C TRP A 378 -21.38 -9.58 10.88
N LEU A 379 -20.97 -9.35 12.13
CA LEU A 379 -20.77 -10.41 13.11
C LEU A 379 -22.08 -11.16 13.42
N ASP A 380 -23.21 -10.45 13.56
CA ASP A 380 -24.53 -11.04 13.74
C ASP A 380 -24.91 -11.94 12.55
N ILE A 381 -24.58 -11.53 11.32
CA ILE A 381 -24.77 -12.36 10.13
C ILE A 381 -23.94 -13.64 10.22
N GLN A 382 -22.63 -13.53 10.54
CA GLN A 382 -21.72 -14.67 10.59
C GLN A 382 -22.05 -15.66 11.72
N PHE A 383 -22.65 -15.18 12.78
CA PHE A 383 -23.13 -16.02 13.90
C PHE A 383 -24.56 -16.52 13.77
N GLY A 384 -25.20 -16.27 12.62
CA GLY A 384 -26.56 -16.71 12.33
C GLY A 384 -27.65 -16.02 13.15
N ARG A 385 -27.38 -14.80 13.66
CA ARG A 385 -28.28 -13.98 14.44
C ARG A 385 -29.05 -12.97 13.57
N SER A 386 -28.60 -12.79 12.32
CA SER A 386 -29.24 -11.93 11.33
C SER A 386 -29.31 -12.65 9.98
N THR A 387 -30.41 -12.43 9.26
CA THR A 387 -30.59 -12.95 7.88
C THR A 387 -30.26 -11.91 6.81
N ARG A 388 -29.71 -10.76 7.20
CA ARG A 388 -29.26 -9.74 6.25
C ARG A 388 -28.15 -10.27 5.37
N VAL A 389 -28.05 -9.75 4.16
CA VAL A 389 -26.96 -10.06 3.23
C VAL A 389 -25.88 -9.00 3.40
N TRP A 390 -24.64 -9.48 3.55
CA TRP A 390 -23.48 -8.61 3.56
C TRP A 390 -23.06 -8.24 2.15
N THR A 391 -22.76 -6.98 1.92
CA THR A 391 -22.21 -6.49 0.65
C THR A 391 -20.80 -5.95 0.87
N ASN A 392 -19.82 -6.54 0.19
CA ASN A 392 -18.44 -6.08 0.22
C ASN A 392 -18.30 -4.75 -0.54
N GLN A 393 -17.45 -3.87 -0.01
CA GLN A 393 -17.20 -2.55 -0.59
C GLN A 393 -15.80 -2.51 -1.21
N PHE A 394 -15.74 -2.63 -2.54
CA PHE A 394 -14.50 -2.57 -3.31
C PHE A 394 -14.33 -1.22 -3.99
N LEU A 395 -13.08 -0.73 -4.05
CA LEU A 395 -12.71 0.49 -4.77
C LEU A 395 -12.05 0.16 -6.12
N PHE A 396 -11.45 -1.02 -6.25
CA PHE A 396 -10.62 -1.40 -7.40
C PHE A 396 -11.16 -2.66 -8.10
N PRO A 397 -12.44 -2.67 -8.54
CA PRO A 397 -13.04 -3.83 -9.22
C PRO A 397 -12.50 -3.91 -10.65
N TRP A 398 -11.25 -4.37 -10.82
CA TRP A 398 -10.64 -4.51 -12.14
C TRP A 398 -10.61 -5.98 -12.57
N ASP A 399 -11.01 -6.21 -13.82
CA ASP A 399 -10.91 -7.50 -14.52
C ASP A 399 -10.59 -7.24 -16.00
N PHE A 400 -9.43 -7.72 -16.45
CA PHE A 400 -8.95 -7.51 -17.83
C PHE A 400 -9.86 -8.17 -18.87
N ASP A 401 -10.37 -9.39 -18.60
CA ASP A 401 -11.22 -10.10 -19.56
C ASP A 401 -12.59 -9.44 -19.67
N HIS A 402 -13.12 -8.91 -18.59
CA HIS A 402 -14.33 -8.09 -18.59
C HIS A 402 -14.13 -6.80 -19.41
N TRP A 403 -13.04 -6.08 -19.17
CA TRP A 403 -12.70 -4.89 -19.96
C TRP A 403 -12.58 -5.23 -21.46
N ARG A 404 -11.86 -6.30 -21.82
CA ARG A 404 -11.67 -6.73 -23.21
C ARG A 404 -13.01 -7.05 -23.88
N ALA A 405 -13.91 -7.72 -23.17
CA ALA A 405 -15.24 -8.04 -23.67
C ALA A 405 -16.09 -6.78 -23.90
N ASN A 406 -16.03 -5.80 -22.99
CA ASN A 406 -16.79 -4.57 -23.07
C ASN A 406 -16.23 -3.58 -24.11
N SER A 407 -14.91 -3.41 -24.13
CA SER A 407 -14.24 -2.51 -25.09
C SER A 407 -14.22 -3.05 -26.51
N LYS A 408 -14.39 -4.38 -26.70
CA LYS A 408 -14.21 -5.08 -27.98
C LYS A 408 -12.83 -4.88 -28.60
N GLU A 409 -11.85 -4.51 -27.77
CA GLU A 409 -10.47 -4.33 -28.20
C GLU A 409 -9.85 -5.66 -28.62
N THR A 410 -9.16 -5.63 -29.74
CA THR A 410 -8.42 -6.78 -30.29
C THR A 410 -7.08 -6.32 -30.84
N VAL A 411 -6.08 -7.18 -30.74
CA VAL A 411 -4.75 -6.95 -31.30
C VAL A 411 -4.36 -8.15 -32.15
N ASP A 412 -4.09 -7.91 -33.44
CA ASP A 412 -3.48 -8.92 -34.30
C ASP A 412 -1.95 -8.87 -34.15
N LEU A 413 -1.41 -9.76 -33.28
CA LEU A 413 0.02 -9.83 -33.02
C LEU A 413 0.89 -10.05 -34.25
N LYS A 414 0.32 -10.61 -35.38
CA LYS A 414 1.04 -10.75 -36.63
C LYS A 414 1.42 -9.41 -37.28
N SER A 415 0.69 -8.35 -36.92
CA SER A 415 0.97 -6.98 -37.36
C SER A 415 2.12 -6.31 -36.61
N TYR A 416 2.59 -6.95 -35.50
CA TYR A 416 3.67 -6.46 -34.66
C TYR A 416 4.87 -7.39 -34.71
N PRO A 417 5.83 -7.15 -35.63
CA PRO A 417 7.03 -7.98 -35.72
C PRO A 417 7.87 -7.80 -34.43
N PRO A 418 8.63 -8.85 -34.04
CA PRO A 418 9.58 -8.73 -32.95
C PRO A 418 10.52 -7.53 -33.14
N ALA A 419 10.73 -6.78 -32.11
CA ALA A 419 11.64 -5.64 -32.11
C ALA A 419 13.07 -6.07 -32.46
N SER A 420 13.75 -5.31 -33.31
CA SER A 420 15.20 -5.47 -33.51
C SER A 420 15.92 -5.07 -32.21
N GLY A 421 16.98 -5.78 -31.82
CA GLY A 421 17.70 -5.55 -30.56
C GLY A 421 18.30 -4.14 -30.41
N ASP A 422 18.61 -3.46 -31.54
CA ASP A 422 19.21 -2.12 -31.50
C ASP A 422 18.17 -1.03 -31.78
N LEU A 423 18.19 0.01 -30.95
CA LEU A 423 17.33 1.20 -31.12
C LEU A 423 17.63 1.95 -32.43
N LEU A 424 18.90 2.02 -32.79
CA LEU A 424 19.40 2.68 -34.01
C LEU A 424 20.36 1.77 -34.77
N ALA A 425 20.30 1.85 -36.12
CA ALA A 425 21.35 1.31 -36.97
C ALA A 425 22.68 2.02 -36.69
N ALA A 426 23.82 1.33 -36.91
CA ALA A 426 25.15 1.87 -36.62
C ALA A 426 25.45 3.22 -37.29
N ASN A 427 24.85 3.50 -38.46
CA ASN A 427 25.08 4.71 -39.24
C ASN A 427 23.83 5.61 -39.31
N ALA A 428 22.89 5.47 -38.37
CA ALA A 428 21.66 6.25 -38.34
C ALA A 428 21.96 7.76 -38.23
N SER A 429 21.23 8.54 -39.02
CA SER A 429 21.24 10.01 -38.95
C SER A 429 20.09 10.53 -38.07
N VAL A 430 20.11 11.83 -37.77
CA VAL A 430 18.98 12.52 -37.12
C VAL A 430 17.69 12.33 -37.94
N ALA A 431 17.74 12.39 -39.26
CA ALA A 431 16.57 12.23 -40.12
C ALA A 431 15.98 10.80 -40.02
N ASP A 432 16.83 9.78 -39.94
CA ASP A 432 16.38 8.39 -39.73
C ASP A 432 15.69 8.22 -38.39
N TRP A 433 16.25 8.86 -37.37
CA TRP A 433 15.63 8.86 -36.05
C TRP A 433 14.28 9.60 -36.04
N GLU A 434 14.16 10.78 -36.61
CA GLU A 434 12.90 11.54 -36.63
C GLU A 434 11.79 10.78 -37.39
N ASN A 435 12.12 10.07 -38.47
CA ASN A 435 11.18 9.18 -39.17
C ASN A 435 10.70 8.04 -38.25
N LYS A 436 11.62 7.42 -37.49
CA LYS A 436 11.29 6.38 -36.52
C LYS A 436 10.48 6.96 -35.34
N ALA A 437 10.88 8.12 -34.81
CA ALA A 437 10.23 8.84 -33.72
C ALA A 437 8.75 9.13 -34.05
N GLY A 438 8.43 9.55 -35.28
CA GLY A 438 7.05 9.77 -35.71
C GLY A 438 6.18 8.50 -35.63
N LYS A 439 6.74 7.33 -35.98
CA LYS A 439 6.04 6.05 -35.85
C LYS A 439 5.87 5.63 -34.40
N ILE A 440 6.91 5.83 -33.60
CA ILE A 440 6.88 5.54 -32.16
C ILE A 440 5.81 6.37 -31.46
N ARG A 441 5.74 7.69 -31.70
CA ARG A 441 4.70 8.56 -31.12
C ARG A 441 3.29 8.03 -31.40
N LYS A 442 3.01 7.64 -32.65
CA LYS A 442 1.72 7.03 -32.99
C LYS A 442 1.45 5.73 -32.24
N SER A 443 2.48 4.89 -32.04
CA SER A 443 2.34 3.66 -31.28
C SER A 443 2.08 3.95 -29.78
N VAL A 444 2.73 4.98 -29.23
CA VAL A 444 2.50 5.42 -27.83
C VAL A 444 1.08 5.97 -27.70
N GLU A 445 0.65 6.86 -28.59
CA GLU A 445 -0.70 7.42 -28.60
C GLU A 445 -1.75 6.31 -28.70
N TRP A 446 -1.56 5.35 -29.63
CA TRP A 446 -2.43 4.18 -29.72
C TRP A 446 -2.48 3.39 -28.41
N MET A 447 -1.32 3.10 -27.78
CA MET A 447 -1.27 2.32 -26.55
C MET A 447 -1.95 3.03 -25.36
N LEU A 448 -1.80 4.36 -25.29
CA LEU A 448 -2.45 5.19 -24.29
C LEU A 448 -3.95 5.32 -24.53
N GLY A 449 -4.38 5.20 -25.78
CA GLY A 449 -5.77 5.27 -26.20
C GLY A 449 -6.25 6.69 -26.44
N ASP A 450 -7.46 6.77 -26.97
CA ASP A 450 -8.04 8.02 -27.41
C ASP A 450 -8.67 8.78 -26.26
N GLU A 451 -8.24 10.01 -26.07
CA GLU A 451 -8.96 10.96 -25.22
C GLU A 451 -10.38 11.16 -25.77
N PRO A 452 -11.42 11.15 -24.92
CA PRO A 452 -12.76 11.50 -25.36
C PRO A 452 -12.74 12.89 -25.98
N ALA A 453 -13.27 13.03 -27.19
CA ALA A 453 -13.29 14.30 -27.90
C ALA A 453 -13.91 15.40 -27.00
N MET A 454 -13.11 16.38 -26.65
CA MET A 454 -13.64 17.58 -26.00
C MET A 454 -14.60 18.23 -26.98
N MET A 455 -15.83 18.48 -26.56
CA MET A 455 -16.70 19.34 -27.35
C MET A 455 -15.96 20.66 -27.56
N PRO A 456 -15.77 21.12 -28.80
CA PRO A 456 -15.15 22.41 -29.00
C PRO A 456 -15.96 23.43 -28.18
N PRO A 457 -15.32 24.40 -27.50
CA PRO A 457 -16.05 25.42 -26.76
C PRO A 457 -17.06 26.02 -27.72
N ALA A 458 -18.34 25.91 -27.34
CA ALA A 458 -19.46 26.34 -28.19
C ALA A 458 -19.13 27.75 -28.69
N ALA A 459 -18.90 27.86 -29.99
CA ALA A 459 -18.52 29.13 -30.60
C ALA A 459 -19.56 30.19 -30.16
N GLY A 460 -19.11 31.08 -29.26
CA GLY A 460 -19.71 32.35 -28.94
C GLY A 460 -21.26 32.41 -28.93
N ARG A 461 -21.89 31.73 -27.96
CA ARG A 461 -23.19 32.26 -27.44
C ARG A 461 -22.82 33.18 -26.29
N GLY A 462 -22.88 34.47 -26.59
CA GLY A 462 -22.72 35.54 -25.60
C GLY A 462 -23.54 35.24 -24.39
N LEU A 463 -22.97 35.58 -23.24
CA LEU A 463 -23.57 35.58 -21.93
C LEU A 463 -24.99 36.24 -22.01
N LEU A 464 -25.99 35.44 -22.22
CA LEU A 464 -27.37 35.83 -21.90
C LEU A 464 -27.53 35.62 -20.41
N GLY A 465 -27.75 36.73 -19.75
CA GLY A 465 -27.88 36.94 -18.31
C GLY A 465 -28.62 35.84 -17.59
N GLY A 466 -28.05 35.44 -16.47
CA GLY A 466 -28.66 34.54 -15.51
C GLY A 466 -30.02 34.99 -15.08
N ARG A 467 -31.03 34.18 -15.43
CA ARG A 467 -32.25 34.10 -14.63
C ARG A 467 -32.12 32.85 -13.77
N GLY A 468 -31.78 33.11 -12.50
CA GLY A 468 -31.84 32.09 -11.48
C GLY A 468 -33.25 31.52 -11.38
N ILE A 469 -33.33 30.19 -11.46
CA ILE A 469 -34.56 29.47 -11.07
C ILE A 469 -34.53 29.43 -9.53
N PRO A 470 -35.52 30.00 -8.82
CA PRO A 470 -35.54 29.87 -7.37
C PRO A 470 -36.03 28.47 -7.03
N VAL A 471 -35.15 27.65 -6.46
CA VAL A 471 -35.58 26.44 -5.76
C VAL A 471 -36.15 26.89 -4.42
N ALA A 472 -37.48 26.80 -4.30
CA ALA A 472 -38.16 27.03 -3.05
C ALA A 472 -37.84 25.96 -2.02
N VAL A 473 -37.10 26.32 -0.98
CA VAL A 473 -36.92 25.49 0.21
C VAL A 473 -38.06 25.87 1.18
N PRO A 474 -38.85 24.91 1.67
CA PRO A 474 -39.88 25.23 2.69
C PRO A 474 -39.16 25.60 3.99
N GLY A 475 -39.39 26.83 4.45
CA GLY A 475 -38.89 27.33 5.71
C GLY A 475 -39.51 26.60 6.91
N ARG A 476 -38.68 26.17 7.82
CA ARG A 476 -39.04 25.92 9.21
C ARG A 476 -38.53 27.08 10.06
N GLY A 477 -39.46 27.69 10.76
CA GLY A 477 -39.22 28.86 11.58
C GLY A 477 -38.17 28.65 12.68
N ALA A 478 -37.34 29.65 12.83
CA ALA A 478 -36.43 29.79 13.94
C ALA A 478 -37.19 30.24 15.18
N ALA A 479 -37.13 29.43 16.26
CA ALA A 479 -37.43 29.88 17.59
C ALA A 479 -36.12 30.26 18.31
N ALA A 480 -36.07 31.44 18.87
CA ALA A 480 -34.93 31.96 19.63
C ALA A 480 -34.72 31.19 20.95
N PRO A 481 -33.50 30.96 21.40
CA PRO A 481 -33.28 30.35 22.70
C PRO A 481 -33.38 31.39 23.83
N THR A 482 -34.21 31.07 24.83
CA THR A 482 -34.24 31.76 26.10
C THR A 482 -33.05 31.33 26.98
N ALA A 483 -32.50 32.32 27.66
CA ALA A 483 -31.36 32.16 28.57
C ALA A 483 -31.77 31.47 29.87
N GLY A 484 -30.81 30.72 30.46
CA GLY A 484 -30.71 30.53 31.90
C GLY A 484 -30.85 29.13 32.44
N ALA A 485 -29.73 28.48 32.72
CA ALA A 485 -29.56 27.52 33.79
C ALA A 485 -28.11 27.50 34.32
N PRO A 486 -27.88 27.32 35.65
CA PRO A 486 -26.64 27.65 36.30
C PRO A 486 -25.57 26.58 36.17
N ALA A 487 -24.29 27.03 36.25
CA ALA A 487 -23.10 26.20 36.22
C ALA A 487 -22.97 25.33 37.49
N VAL A 488 -22.60 24.06 37.33
CA VAL A 488 -22.16 23.14 38.36
C VAL A 488 -20.64 23.11 38.39
N PRO A 489 -19.96 23.18 39.54
CA PRO A 489 -18.50 23.23 39.63
C PRO A 489 -17.84 21.90 39.26
N GLY A 490 -16.81 21.97 38.41
CA GLY A 490 -16.05 20.85 37.93
C GLY A 490 -15.21 20.16 38.98
N ARG A 491 -15.16 18.84 38.97
CA ARG A 491 -14.11 18.04 39.58
C ARG A 491 -12.92 17.94 38.63
N GLY A 492 -11.72 18.19 39.20
CA GLY A 492 -10.49 18.26 38.46
C GLY A 492 -10.20 17.02 37.60
N ALA A 493 -9.91 17.25 36.38
CA ALA A 493 -9.35 16.27 35.47
C ALA A 493 -7.85 16.13 35.78
N ALA A 494 -7.42 14.92 36.15
CA ALA A 494 -6.02 14.57 36.20
C ALA A 494 -5.39 14.74 34.84
N ALA A 495 -4.26 15.41 34.75
CA ALA A 495 -3.50 15.62 33.53
C ALA A 495 -3.09 14.29 32.93
N ILE A 496 -3.58 14.02 31.72
CA ILE A 496 -3.10 12.93 30.87
C ILE A 496 -1.74 13.39 30.30
N PRO A 497 -0.68 12.55 30.33
CA PRO A 497 0.60 12.94 29.75
C PRO A 497 0.45 13.20 28.26
N ALA A 498 0.92 14.34 27.77
CA ALA A 498 0.99 14.70 26.38
C ALA A 498 1.94 13.73 25.65
N GLY A 499 1.37 12.83 24.85
CA GLY A 499 2.16 11.83 24.11
C GLY A 499 1.39 11.08 23.03
N ARG A 500 0.24 11.60 22.58
CA ARG A 500 -0.44 11.12 21.36
C ARG A 500 -0.94 12.34 20.62
N GLY A 501 -0.30 12.61 19.47
CA GLY A 501 -0.82 13.57 18.50
C GLY A 501 -2.17 13.07 18.00
N ILE A 502 -3.25 13.48 18.67
CA ILE A 502 -4.58 13.42 18.08
C ILE A 502 -4.55 14.41 16.93
N LEU A 503 -4.85 13.97 15.72
CA LEU A 503 -5.15 14.85 14.61
C LEU A 503 -6.11 15.94 15.12
N PRO A 504 -5.87 17.23 14.86
CA PRO A 504 -6.86 18.23 15.18
C PRO A 504 -8.18 17.79 14.59
N ALA A 505 -9.25 17.78 15.40
CA ALA A 505 -10.58 17.43 14.91
C ALA A 505 -10.83 18.29 13.68
N ALA A 506 -10.74 17.68 12.49
CA ALA A 506 -11.04 18.34 11.24
C ALA A 506 -12.42 18.96 11.41
N GLY A 507 -12.49 20.28 11.26
CA GLY A 507 -13.77 20.98 11.35
C GLY A 507 -14.78 20.22 10.50
N ARG A 508 -16.02 20.15 10.91
CA ARG A 508 -17.12 19.32 10.36
C ARG A 508 -17.27 19.46 8.83
N GLY A 509 -16.25 18.97 8.10
CA GLY A 509 -16.30 18.72 6.66
C GLY A 509 -16.80 17.31 6.43
N ASN A 510 -17.29 17.02 5.23
CA ASN A 510 -17.70 15.67 4.85
C ASN A 510 -16.62 14.66 5.23
N PRO A 511 -16.95 13.59 5.96
CA PRO A 511 -16.02 12.52 6.26
C PRO A 511 -15.44 11.97 4.94
N GLY A 512 -14.12 11.82 4.87
CA GLY A 512 -13.43 11.30 3.68
C GLY A 512 -12.95 12.36 2.67
N GLN A 513 -13.21 13.66 2.88
CA GLN A 513 -12.56 14.70 2.09
C GLN A 513 -11.24 15.11 2.72
N VAL A 514 -10.15 14.95 1.96
CA VAL A 514 -8.87 15.56 2.27
C VAL A 514 -9.04 17.07 2.18
N THR A 515 -8.97 17.77 3.32
CA THR A 515 -9.07 19.22 3.34
C THR A 515 -7.72 19.87 3.03
N PRO A 516 -7.68 21.07 2.42
CA PRO A 516 -6.42 21.81 2.23
C PRO A 516 -5.61 21.93 3.52
N ASP A 517 -6.26 22.16 4.67
CA ASP A 517 -5.60 22.26 5.96
C ASP A 517 -4.87 20.99 6.37
N LEU A 518 -5.45 19.81 6.06
CA LEU A 518 -4.80 18.53 6.33
C LEU A 518 -3.60 18.31 5.40
N VAL A 519 -3.72 18.70 4.13
CA VAL A 519 -2.60 18.64 3.17
C VAL A 519 -1.44 19.49 3.66
N HIS A 520 -1.71 20.73 4.04
CA HIS A 520 -0.70 21.62 4.63
C HIS A 520 -0.09 21.02 5.88
N TRP A 521 -0.90 20.49 6.77
CA TRP A 521 -0.42 19.86 8.00
C TRP A 521 0.50 18.66 7.74
N VAL A 522 0.15 17.77 6.80
CA VAL A 522 0.98 16.61 6.43
C VAL A 522 2.28 17.07 5.78
N ILE A 523 2.22 18.01 4.84
CA ILE A 523 3.40 18.54 4.14
C ILE A 523 4.30 19.31 5.10
N ASP A 524 3.77 20.22 5.92
CA ASP A 524 4.53 21.01 6.88
C ASP A 524 5.21 20.17 7.96
N ARG A 525 4.69 18.99 8.25
CA ARG A 525 5.29 18.03 9.19
C ARG A 525 6.19 16.99 8.50
N GLY A 526 6.58 17.23 7.25
CA GLY A 526 7.38 16.28 6.50
C GLY A 526 6.68 14.93 6.24
N GLY A 527 5.34 14.95 6.14
CA GLY A 527 4.55 13.73 5.96
C GLY A 527 4.40 12.90 7.24
N ASN A 528 4.79 13.43 8.39
CA ASN A 528 4.65 12.74 9.67
C ASN A 528 3.23 12.90 10.23
N ALA A 529 2.31 12.11 9.74
CA ALA A 529 0.92 12.07 10.20
C ALA A 529 0.79 11.74 11.70
N PHE A 530 1.81 11.13 12.29
CA PHE A 530 1.82 10.72 13.71
C PHE A 530 2.43 11.73 14.68
N GLY A 531 2.89 12.89 14.19
CA GLY A 531 3.41 13.95 15.05
C GLY A 531 4.74 13.64 15.76
N TRP A 532 5.54 12.71 15.24
CA TRP A 532 6.81 12.31 15.86
C TRP A 532 7.99 13.22 15.52
N LEU A 533 7.84 14.08 14.50
CA LEU A 533 8.80 15.11 14.18
C LEU A 533 8.27 16.48 14.62
N GLU A 534 9.18 17.33 15.11
CA GLU A 534 8.86 18.73 15.33
C GLU A 534 8.37 19.37 14.02
N PRO A 535 7.32 20.20 14.07
CA PRO A 535 6.83 20.90 12.88
C PRO A 535 7.96 21.71 12.27
N GLN A 536 8.39 21.37 11.07
CA GLN A 536 9.27 22.25 10.31
C GLN A 536 8.46 23.51 9.97
N LYS A 537 8.91 24.66 10.44
CA LYS A 537 8.35 25.95 10.02
C LYS A 537 8.64 26.12 8.53
N SER A 538 7.74 25.69 7.69
CA SER A 538 7.87 25.86 6.26
C SER A 538 7.75 27.35 5.93
N GLN A 539 8.73 27.89 5.20
CA GLN A 539 8.62 29.19 4.56
C GLN A 539 7.92 29.09 3.20
N THR A 540 7.19 28.03 2.99
CA THR A 540 6.52 27.71 1.75
C THR A 540 5.03 28.03 1.88
N ILE A 541 4.48 28.68 0.88
CA ILE A 541 3.05 28.97 0.73
C ILE A 541 2.53 28.28 -0.51
N SER A 542 1.21 28.10 -0.60
CA SER A 542 0.58 27.55 -1.77
C SER A 542 -0.68 28.31 -2.18
N ARG A 543 -1.09 28.10 -3.43
CA ARG A 543 -2.37 28.52 -3.97
C ARG A 543 -2.93 27.49 -4.93
N SER A 544 -4.23 27.39 -4.99
CA SER A 544 -4.90 26.43 -5.83
C SER A 544 -4.84 26.79 -7.31
N VAL A 545 -4.64 25.79 -8.16
CA VAL A 545 -4.64 25.87 -9.62
C VAL A 545 -5.63 24.82 -10.14
N SER A 546 -6.51 25.22 -11.06
CA SER A 546 -7.46 24.32 -11.70
C SER A 546 -7.12 24.16 -13.18
N PHE A 547 -7.23 22.93 -13.69
CA PHE A 547 -6.91 22.60 -15.09
C PHE A 547 -7.72 21.40 -15.59
N GLY A 548 -7.63 21.16 -16.90
CA GLY A 548 -8.20 19.99 -17.57
C GLY A 548 -9.66 19.72 -17.22
N PHE A 549 -9.96 18.48 -16.89
CA PHE A 549 -11.30 18.00 -16.56
C PHE A 549 -11.70 18.28 -15.09
N GLY A 550 -11.46 19.49 -14.60
CA GLY A 550 -11.78 19.90 -13.24
C GLY A 550 -10.79 19.40 -12.18
N VAL A 551 -9.58 19.06 -12.60
CA VAL A 551 -8.49 18.70 -11.69
C VAL A 551 -8.06 19.95 -10.92
N ARG A 552 -7.87 19.78 -9.62
CA ARG A 552 -7.31 20.81 -8.75
C ARG A 552 -5.96 20.36 -8.25
N GLY A 553 -5.00 21.25 -8.32
CA GLY A 553 -3.69 21.08 -7.71
C GLY A 553 -3.33 22.33 -6.91
N ASP A 554 -2.27 22.24 -6.13
CA ASP A 554 -1.71 23.33 -5.37
C ASP A 554 -0.33 23.68 -5.90
N LEU A 555 -0.11 24.97 -6.18
CA LEU A 555 1.18 25.51 -6.60
C LEU A 555 1.89 26.05 -5.38
N TYR A 556 2.97 25.36 -4.96
CA TYR A 556 3.80 25.67 -3.80
C TYR A 556 5.00 26.49 -4.23
N TYR A 557 5.39 27.49 -3.42
CA TYR A 557 6.57 28.32 -3.64
C TYR A 557 6.97 29.02 -2.35
N ARG A 558 8.16 29.61 -2.31
CA ARG A 558 8.67 30.31 -1.11
C ARG A 558 7.82 31.55 -0.79
N ALA A 559 7.53 31.75 0.48
CA ALA A 559 6.76 32.92 0.96
C ALA A 559 7.48 34.26 0.70
N ASP A 560 8.81 34.24 0.63
CA ASP A 560 9.67 35.44 0.35
C ASP A 560 9.91 35.66 -1.16
N THR A 561 9.17 34.96 -2.04
CA THR A 561 9.27 35.17 -3.48
C THR A 561 8.89 36.62 -3.85
N PRO A 562 9.77 37.38 -4.56
CA PRO A 562 9.47 38.75 -4.94
C PRO A 562 8.22 38.85 -5.84
N GLU A 563 7.46 39.91 -5.68
CA GLU A 563 6.35 40.21 -6.59
C GLU A 563 6.83 40.35 -8.03
N GLY A 564 6.13 39.74 -8.97
CA GLY A 564 6.50 39.70 -10.39
C GLY A 564 7.60 38.72 -10.77
N ALA A 565 8.14 37.95 -9.82
CA ALA A 565 9.11 36.90 -10.12
C ALA A 565 8.54 35.83 -11.06
N LYS A 566 9.39 35.31 -11.93
CA LYS A 566 9.12 34.20 -12.85
C LYS A 566 9.95 32.98 -12.42
N LEU A 567 9.31 31.99 -11.81
CA LEU A 567 10.01 30.85 -11.25
C LEU A 567 10.06 29.67 -12.25
N PRO A 568 11.20 28.96 -12.29
CA PRO A 568 11.23 27.64 -12.89
C PRO A 568 10.23 26.75 -12.13
N THR A 569 9.46 25.98 -12.86
CA THR A 569 8.34 25.25 -12.26
C THR A 569 8.50 23.76 -12.44
N VAL A 570 8.24 23.01 -11.40
CA VAL A 570 8.26 21.54 -11.38
C VAL A 570 6.83 21.03 -11.18
N ILE A 571 6.43 20.05 -11.98
CA ILE A 571 5.23 19.27 -11.71
C ILE A 571 5.68 18.01 -10.96
N TRP A 572 5.23 17.87 -9.70
CA TRP A 572 5.45 16.69 -8.87
C TRP A 572 4.48 15.59 -9.22
N LEU A 573 4.98 14.38 -9.57
CA LEU A 573 4.21 13.21 -9.93
C LEU A 573 4.53 12.10 -8.92
N HIS A 574 3.56 11.78 -8.08
CA HIS A 574 3.70 10.79 -7.00
C HIS A 574 3.62 9.34 -7.52
N GLY A 575 4.05 8.38 -6.68
CA GLY A 575 3.98 6.95 -6.94
C GLY A 575 2.60 6.34 -6.62
N TYR A 576 2.58 5.02 -6.33
CA TYR A 576 1.37 4.26 -5.99
C TYR A 576 0.82 4.57 -4.59
N SER A 577 0.68 5.83 -4.25
CA SER A 577 0.12 6.26 -2.96
C SER A 577 -1.41 6.37 -3.05
N TYR A 578 -2.11 5.24 -3.08
CA TYR A 578 -3.56 5.20 -3.24
C TYR A 578 -4.31 6.08 -2.26
N PRO A 579 -4.10 5.99 -0.92
CA PRO A 579 -4.91 6.78 0.02
C PRO A 579 -4.50 8.25 0.10
N LEU A 580 -3.25 8.62 -0.20
CA LEU A 580 -2.70 9.95 0.08
C LEU A 580 -2.33 10.75 -1.18
N GLY A 581 -2.22 10.08 -2.35
CA GLY A 581 -1.86 10.77 -3.59
C GLY A 581 -0.55 11.55 -3.47
N TYR A 582 -0.57 12.83 -3.84
CA TYR A 582 0.64 13.67 -3.82
C TYR A 582 1.15 14.05 -2.43
N MET A 583 0.35 13.82 -1.38
CA MET A 583 0.79 14.04 0.02
C MET A 583 1.79 12.99 0.50
N TRP A 584 1.98 11.90 -0.27
CA TRP A 584 2.94 10.87 0.08
C TRP A 584 4.35 11.41 0.20
N VAL A 585 5.05 10.98 1.23
CA VAL A 585 6.47 11.28 1.47
C VAL A 585 7.13 10.03 2.05
N TYR A 586 8.43 9.86 1.75
CA TYR A 586 9.23 8.85 2.43
C TYR A 586 9.32 9.20 3.93
N HIS A 587 9.11 8.20 4.75
CA HIS A 587 8.95 8.38 6.21
C HIS A 587 10.10 9.15 6.87
N ASN A 588 9.76 10.14 7.69
CA ASN A 588 10.67 11.05 8.41
C ASN A 588 11.54 11.96 7.52
N ASP A 589 11.33 12.00 6.23
CA ASP A 589 12.08 12.86 5.32
C ASP A 589 11.29 14.11 4.96
N LEU A 590 12.00 15.11 4.42
CA LEU A 590 11.36 16.32 3.92
C LEU A 590 10.51 15.96 2.69
N HIS A 591 9.30 16.50 2.64
CA HIS A 591 8.45 16.29 1.47
C HIS A 591 9.11 16.87 0.21
N PRO A 592 9.15 16.13 -0.93
CA PRO A 592 9.78 16.60 -2.17
C PRO A 592 9.30 17.98 -2.63
N ILE A 593 8.01 18.28 -2.44
CA ILE A 593 7.42 19.58 -2.74
C ILE A 593 8.13 20.71 -1.96
N LEU A 594 8.36 20.51 -0.65
CA LEU A 594 9.03 21.48 0.20
C LEU A 594 10.51 21.61 -0.17
N ALA A 595 11.20 20.48 -0.41
CA ALA A 595 12.59 20.48 -0.81
C ALA A 595 12.81 21.28 -2.11
N LEU A 596 11.98 21.07 -3.11
CA LEU A 596 12.02 21.78 -4.39
C LEU A 596 11.65 23.26 -4.23
N ALA A 597 10.61 23.58 -3.45
CA ALA A 597 10.22 24.98 -3.20
C ALA A 597 11.33 25.74 -2.48
N GLN A 598 11.97 25.14 -1.47
CA GLN A 598 13.12 25.72 -0.77
C GLN A 598 14.32 25.95 -1.71
N ALA A 599 14.48 25.09 -2.72
CA ALA A 599 15.50 25.25 -3.77
C ALA A 599 15.15 26.33 -4.82
N GLY A 600 14.01 27.02 -4.69
CA GLY A 600 13.61 28.14 -5.54
C GLY A 600 12.75 27.79 -6.75
N TYR A 601 12.17 26.59 -6.77
CA TYR A 601 11.19 26.22 -7.78
C TYR A 601 9.76 26.56 -7.31
N ALA A 602 8.86 26.88 -8.25
CA ALA A 602 7.45 26.70 -8.01
C ALA A 602 7.12 25.20 -8.24
N VAL A 603 6.27 24.62 -7.41
CA VAL A 603 5.95 23.18 -7.48
C VAL A 603 4.45 22.99 -7.58
N LEU A 604 3.96 22.52 -8.73
CA LEU A 604 2.58 22.11 -8.87
C LEU A 604 2.45 20.64 -8.41
N ALA A 605 1.57 20.40 -7.45
CA ALA A 605 1.24 19.10 -6.95
C ALA A 605 -0.26 18.84 -7.06
N PHE A 606 -0.63 17.65 -7.47
CA PHE A 606 -2.03 17.20 -7.57
C PHE A 606 -2.14 15.69 -7.51
N ASP A 607 -3.31 15.19 -7.13
CA ASP A 607 -3.58 13.76 -7.17
C ASP A 607 -3.76 13.28 -8.60
N GLN A 608 -2.99 12.28 -9.00
CA GLN A 608 -3.17 11.59 -10.26
C GLN A 608 -4.49 10.79 -10.23
N SER A 609 -5.09 10.54 -11.40
CA SER A 609 -6.35 9.80 -11.53
C SER A 609 -6.26 8.44 -10.81
N GLY A 610 -7.21 8.17 -9.92
CA GLY A 610 -7.26 6.93 -9.14
C GLY A 610 -6.51 6.96 -7.80
N PHE A 611 -5.98 8.12 -7.40
CA PHE A 611 -5.21 8.27 -6.15
C PHE A 611 -5.70 9.44 -5.31
N GLY A 612 -5.43 9.40 -4.01
CA GLY A 612 -5.76 10.45 -3.07
C GLY A 612 -7.24 10.85 -3.10
N SER A 613 -7.53 12.11 -3.26
CA SER A 613 -8.89 12.65 -3.39
C SER A 613 -9.64 12.16 -4.65
N ARG A 614 -8.93 11.59 -5.62
CA ARG A 614 -9.46 11.07 -6.89
C ARG A 614 -9.54 9.53 -6.93
N MET A 615 -9.36 8.85 -5.80
CA MET A 615 -9.33 7.39 -5.72
C MET A 615 -10.63 6.74 -6.24
N SER A 616 -11.78 7.39 -6.06
CA SER A 616 -13.07 6.92 -6.56
C SER A 616 -13.22 6.95 -8.09
N GLU A 617 -12.31 7.60 -8.81
CA GLU A 617 -12.36 7.63 -10.28
C GLU A 617 -12.00 6.27 -10.89
N ILE A 618 -11.17 5.44 -10.21
CA ILE A 618 -10.59 4.24 -10.78
C ILE A 618 -11.64 3.15 -11.06
N GLY A 619 -12.57 2.93 -10.12
CA GLY A 619 -13.59 1.88 -10.26
C GLY A 619 -14.37 1.97 -11.56
N PRO A 620 -15.07 3.09 -11.84
CA PRO A 620 -15.89 3.25 -13.04
C PRO A 620 -15.11 3.74 -14.27
N PHE A 621 -13.78 3.86 -14.21
CA PHE A 621 -12.99 4.52 -15.27
C PHE A 621 -13.19 3.85 -16.63
N TYR A 622 -13.01 2.54 -16.71
CA TYR A 622 -13.09 1.80 -17.98
C TYR A 622 -14.51 1.51 -18.44
N ASP A 623 -15.51 1.63 -17.59
CA ASP A 623 -16.92 1.66 -17.99
C ASP A 623 -17.27 2.95 -18.74
N ARG A 624 -16.63 4.06 -18.35
CA ARG A 624 -16.84 5.39 -18.97
C ARG A 624 -15.94 5.59 -20.20
N TYR A 625 -14.70 5.11 -20.15
CA TYR A 625 -13.66 5.34 -21.13
C TYR A 625 -12.97 4.04 -21.54
N PRO A 626 -13.67 3.11 -22.21
CA PRO A 626 -13.13 1.77 -22.49
C PRO A 626 -11.89 1.76 -23.40
N HIS A 627 -11.72 2.81 -24.23
CA HIS A 627 -10.61 2.92 -25.19
C HIS A 627 -9.50 3.87 -24.76
N TRP A 628 -9.62 4.49 -23.59
CA TRP A 628 -8.61 5.39 -23.02
C TRP A 628 -7.95 4.76 -21.80
N SER A 629 -6.63 4.70 -21.77
CA SER A 629 -5.93 4.13 -20.62
C SER A 629 -5.86 5.12 -19.47
N GLN A 630 -5.74 4.60 -18.24
CA GLN A 630 -5.53 5.45 -17.06
C GLN A 630 -4.19 6.20 -17.14
N MET A 631 -3.14 5.56 -17.71
CA MET A 631 -1.88 6.23 -18.01
C MET A 631 -2.09 7.38 -19.00
N GLY A 632 -2.91 7.19 -20.05
CA GLY A 632 -3.27 8.23 -21.00
C GLY A 632 -3.97 9.41 -20.31
N ARG A 633 -4.88 9.12 -19.36
CA ARG A 633 -5.53 10.14 -18.53
C ARG A 633 -4.52 10.94 -17.71
N MET A 634 -3.57 10.27 -17.07
CA MET A 634 -2.52 10.93 -16.26
C MET A 634 -1.62 11.83 -17.12
N VAL A 635 -1.25 11.36 -18.30
CA VAL A 635 -0.47 12.16 -19.28
C VAL A 635 -1.24 13.40 -19.69
N GLU A 636 -2.54 13.29 -19.95
CA GLU A 636 -3.38 14.43 -20.35
C GLU A 636 -3.60 15.40 -19.17
N ASP A 637 -3.77 14.91 -17.96
CA ASP A 637 -3.81 15.78 -16.76
C ASP A 637 -2.54 16.63 -16.65
N VAL A 638 -1.35 16.07 -16.91
CA VAL A 638 -0.09 16.83 -16.92
C VAL A 638 -0.03 17.85 -18.07
N ARG A 639 -0.49 17.49 -19.27
CA ARG A 639 -0.53 18.40 -20.44
C ARG A 639 -1.41 19.61 -20.17
N THR A 640 -2.61 19.37 -19.63
CA THR A 640 -3.53 20.45 -19.27
C THR A 640 -3.04 21.27 -18.07
N ALA A 641 -2.29 20.67 -17.14
CA ALA A 641 -1.59 21.39 -16.09
C ALA A 641 -0.54 22.35 -16.69
N ILE A 642 0.22 21.92 -17.70
CA ILE A 642 1.17 22.77 -18.43
C ILE A 642 0.44 23.96 -19.10
N ASP A 643 -0.74 23.73 -19.68
CA ASP A 643 -1.56 24.80 -20.28
C ASP A 643 -1.97 25.86 -19.25
N ALA A 644 -2.30 25.45 -18.02
CA ALA A 644 -2.61 26.35 -16.94
C ALA A 644 -1.37 27.11 -16.43
N LEU A 645 -0.26 26.40 -16.24
CA LEU A 645 1.01 26.97 -15.77
C LEU A 645 1.57 28.02 -16.75
N GLN A 646 1.44 27.80 -18.05
CA GLN A 646 1.89 28.77 -19.05
C GLN A 646 1.16 30.12 -18.98
N LYS A 647 -0.06 30.13 -18.43
CA LYS A 647 -0.87 31.34 -18.24
C LYS A 647 -0.65 31.99 -16.87
N ASP A 648 0.09 31.31 -16.00
CA ASP A 648 0.30 31.74 -14.63
C ASP A 648 1.38 32.83 -14.54
N THR A 649 1.11 33.88 -13.76
CA THR A 649 2.03 35.04 -13.64
C THR A 649 3.30 34.71 -12.89
N LEU A 650 3.31 33.70 -12.01
CA LEU A 650 4.48 33.30 -11.23
C LEU A 650 5.41 32.37 -12.03
N VAL A 651 4.87 31.66 -13.02
CA VAL A 651 5.57 30.60 -13.75
C VAL A 651 6.40 31.17 -14.91
N ASP A 652 7.62 30.67 -15.08
CA ASP A 652 8.37 30.85 -16.32
C ASP A 652 7.94 29.78 -17.33
N PRO A 653 7.20 30.12 -18.39
CA PRO A 653 6.65 29.15 -19.33
C PRO A 653 7.73 28.41 -20.16
N GLN A 654 8.96 28.88 -20.16
CA GLN A 654 10.10 28.24 -20.81
C GLN A 654 10.87 27.29 -19.88
N ARG A 655 10.53 27.18 -18.59
CA ARG A 655 11.23 26.38 -17.59
C ARG A 655 10.25 25.54 -16.78
N ILE A 656 9.51 24.64 -17.49
CA ILE A 656 8.59 23.66 -16.89
C ILE A 656 9.24 22.29 -16.97
N TYR A 657 9.35 21.62 -15.82
CA TYR A 657 10.03 20.34 -15.61
C TYR A 657 9.10 19.33 -14.94
N LEU A 658 9.38 18.03 -15.14
CA LEU A 658 8.67 16.96 -14.46
C LEU A 658 9.60 16.27 -13.46
N PHE A 659 9.09 15.97 -12.29
CA PHE A 659 9.77 15.22 -11.25
C PHE A 659 8.85 14.11 -10.78
N GLY A 660 9.16 12.87 -11.15
CA GLY A 660 8.30 11.73 -10.91
C GLY A 660 8.98 10.63 -10.10
N TYR A 661 8.23 10.05 -9.15
CA TYR A 661 8.64 8.92 -8.34
C TYR A 661 7.78 7.70 -8.67
N SER A 662 8.41 6.54 -8.85
CA SER A 662 7.76 5.26 -9.15
C SER A 662 6.81 5.41 -10.36
N MET A 663 5.52 5.13 -10.24
CA MET A 663 4.52 5.35 -11.30
C MET A 663 4.60 6.78 -11.88
N GLY A 664 4.76 7.80 -11.02
CA GLY A 664 4.93 9.18 -11.47
C GLY A 664 6.16 9.38 -12.34
N GLY A 665 7.22 8.59 -12.14
CA GLY A 665 8.40 8.57 -13.01
C GLY A 665 8.08 8.07 -14.43
N ALA A 666 7.24 7.03 -14.54
CA ALA A 666 6.73 6.56 -15.84
C ALA A 666 5.86 7.63 -16.50
N VAL A 667 4.88 8.19 -15.77
CA VAL A 667 4.01 9.29 -16.28
C VAL A 667 4.84 10.45 -16.81
N GLY A 668 5.91 10.83 -16.07
CA GLY A 668 6.83 11.89 -16.49
C GLY A 668 7.54 11.60 -17.81
N ILE A 669 8.03 10.37 -18.01
CA ILE A 669 8.69 9.95 -19.26
C ILE A 669 7.68 9.93 -20.42
N TYR A 670 6.50 9.31 -20.24
CA TYR A 670 5.45 9.29 -21.26
C TYR A 670 5.03 10.71 -21.66
N THR A 671 4.81 11.57 -20.68
CA THR A 671 4.46 12.97 -20.93
C THR A 671 5.57 13.69 -21.68
N ALA A 672 6.83 13.61 -21.23
CA ALA A 672 7.94 14.29 -21.87
C ALA A 672 8.18 13.80 -23.31
N ALA A 673 7.91 12.50 -23.58
CA ALA A 673 8.02 11.94 -24.94
C ALA A 673 6.99 12.53 -25.93
N LEU A 674 5.80 12.92 -25.42
CA LEU A 674 4.69 13.44 -26.24
C LEU A 674 4.53 14.95 -26.14
N GLU A 675 5.12 15.63 -25.15
CA GLU A 675 4.92 17.04 -24.84
C GLU A 675 6.25 17.83 -24.93
N PRO A 676 6.49 18.56 -26.01
CA PRO A 676 7.75 19.27 -26.23
C PRO A 676 7.95 20.49 -25.34
N ARG A 677 6.89 20.97 -24.69
CA ARG A 677 6.98 22.11 -23.74
C ARG A 677 7.67 21.71 -22.43
N VAL A 678 7.71 20.42 -22.08
CA VAL A 678 8.51 19.91 -20.97
C VAL A 678 9.99 20.09 -21.28
N LYS A 679 10.74 20.80 -20.43
CA LYS A 679 12.14 21.15 -20.66
C LYS A 679 13.14 20.18 -20.05
N GLY A 680 12.69 19.29 -19.19
CA GLY A 680 13.48 18.21 -18.63
C GLY A 680 12.65 17.32 -17.71
N VAL A 681 13.14 16.13 -17.42
CA VAL A 681 12.44 15.16 -16.56
C VAL A 681 13.40 14.45 -15.63
N VAL A 682 12.97 14.25 -14.39
CA VAL A 682 13.57 13.38 -13.39
C VAL A 682 12.63 12.20 -13.19
N SER A 683 13.13 10.99 -13.38
CA SER A 683 12.38 9.74 -13.17
C SER A 683 13.11 8.86 -12.16
N ILE A 684 12.49 8.62 -11.01
CA ILE A 684 13.05 7.86 -9.90
C ILE A 684 12.29 6.56 -9.78
N CYS A 685 12.95 5.40 -9.88
CA CYS A 685 12.31 4.07 -9.83
C CYS A 685 11.11 3.96 -10.81
N GLY A 686 11.18 4.66 -11.96
CA GLY A 686 10.01 4.92 -12.80
C GLY A 686 9.67 3.80 -13.76
N PHE A 687 10.59 2.89 -14.08
CA PHE A 687 10.33 1.88 -15.09
C PHE A 687 11.30 0.69 -15.03
N THR A 688 10.86 -0.40 -15.62
CA THR A 688 11.74 -1.44 -16.19
C THR A 688 11.36 -1.62 -17.68
N PRO A 689 12.30 -1.91 -18.60
CA PRO A 689 11.95 -2.07 -20.01
C PRO A 689 10.91 -3.17 -20.22
N MET A 690 9.84 -2.86 -20.92
CA MET A 690 8.68 -3.72 -21.07
C MET A 690 8.97 -4.99 -21.87
N ARG A 691 9.82 -4.90 -22.90
CA ARG A 691 10.15 -6.04 -23.77
C ARG A 691 11.00 -7.10 -23.09
N THR A 692 11.71 -6.74 -22.02
CA THR A 692 12.52 -7.66 -21.21
C THR A 692 11.86 -8.04 -19.89
N ASP A 693 10.78 -7.35 -19.53
CA ASP A 693 10.05 -7.56 -18.27
C ASP A 693 9.03 -8.70 -18.43
N VAL A 694 9.54 -9.91 -18.56
CA VAL A 694 8.70 -11.12 -18.65
C VAL A 694 8.35 -11.65 -17.26
N ALA A 695 7.23 -12.34 -17.15
CA ALA A 695 6.71 -12.85 -15.88
C ALA A 695 7.72 -13.70 -15.06
N SER A 696 8.65 -14.36 -15.71
CA SER A 696 9.71 -15.16 -15.04
C SER A 696 10.81 -14.32 -14.39
N ARG A 697 10.91 -13.02 -14.69
CA ARG A 697 11.99 -12.15 -14.20
C ARG A 697 11.82 -11.64 -12.77
N GLY A 698 10.65 -11.78 -12.18
CA GLY A 698 10.44 -11.47 -10.78
C GLY A 698 9.95 -10.03 -10.50
N THR A 699 9.74 -9.24 -11.52
CA THR A 699 9.14 -7.91 -11.45
C THR A 699 7.63 -7.92 -11.68
N GLY A 700 7.04 -9.08 -11.99
CA GLY A 700 5.63 -9.25 -12.36
C GLY A 700 5.36 -9.09 -13.85
N GLY A 701 6.32 -8.59 -14.62
CA GLY A 701 6.17 -8.35 -16.04
C GLY A 701 5.16 -7.26 -16.38
N ILE A 702 4.87 -7.10 -17.66
CA ILE A 702 3.89 -6.11 -18.14
C ILE A 702 2.45 -6.41 -17.69
N ALA A 703 2.20 -7.62 -17.17
CA ALA A 703 0.93 -7.98 -16.55
C ALA A 703 0.56 -7.07 -15.38
N ARG A 704 1.55 -6.51 -14.67
CA ARG A 704 1.31 -5.52 -13.60
C ARG A 704 0.57 -4.28 -14.10
N TYR A 705 0.85 -3.82 -15.31
CA TYR A 705 0.24 -2.61 -15.86
C TYR A 705 -1.08 -2.86 -16.60
N SER A 706 -1.49 -4.11 -16.71
CA SER A 706 -2.68 -4.50 -17.47
C SER A 706 -3.64 -5.41 -16.69
N TYR A 707 -3.15 -6.35 -15.88
CA TYR A 707 -3.96 -7.31 -15.12
C TYR A 707 -4.08 -6.94 -13.63
N GLU A 708 -3.03 -6.37 -13.04
CA GLU A 708 -3.03 -6.00 -11.62
C GLU A 708 -3.44 -4.53 -11.43
N HIS A 709 -2.66 -3.61 -12.01
CA HIS A 709 -2.99 -2.20 -12.05
C HIS A 709 -3.52 -1.86 -13.45
N PRO A 710 -4.73 -1.34 -13.59
CA PRO A 710 -5.30 -1.05 -14.90
C PRO A 710 -4.71 0.23 -15.52
N LEU A 711 -3.40 0.37 -15.56
CA LEU A 711 -2.75 1.58 -16.08
C LEU A 711 -2.76 1.62 -17.61
N ILE A 712 -2.43 0.50 -18.26
CA ILE A 712 -2.36 0.38 -19.72
C ILE A 712 -2.93 -0.98 -20.14
N PRO A 713 -4.25 -1.15 -20.23
CA PRO A 713 -4.86 -2.45 -20.53
C PRO A 713 -4.38 -3.09 -21.84
N ARG A 714 -4.09 -2.30 -22.89
CA ARG A 714 -3.62 -2.82 -24.18
C ARG A 714 -2.30 -3.58 -24.09
N LEU A 715 -1.46 -3.35 -23.07
CA LEU A 715 -0.28 -4.17 -22.81
C LEU A 715 -0.63 -5.64 -22.51
N GLY A 716 -1.83 -5.89 -21.98
CA GLY A 716 -2.28 -7.25 -21.69
C GLY A 716 -2.37 -8.17 -22.92
N PHE A 717 -2.54 -7.61 -24.13
CA PHE A 717 -2.50 -8.38 -25.37
C PHE A 717 -1.09 -8.89 -25.72
N PHE A 718 -0.04 -8.28 -25.17
CA PHE A 718 1.36 -8.63 -25.43
C PHE A 718 1.99 -9.51 -24.35
N VAL A 719 1.23 -9.90 -23.32
CA VAL A 719 1.73 -10.84 -22.29
C VAL A 719 2.10 -12.17 -22.95
N GLY A 720 3.34 -12.61 -22.75
CA GLY A 720 3.94 -13.76 -23.47
C GLY A 720 4.46 -13.44 -24.87
N HIS A 721 4.32 -12.19 -25.31
CA HIS A 721 4.79 -11.67 -26.60
C HIS A 721 5.45 -10.29 -26.44
N GLU A 722 6.14 -10.09 -25.31
CA GLU A 722 6.66 -8.79 -24.88
C GLU A 722 7.61 -8.18 -25.93
N ASN A 723 8.36 -9.01 -26.66
CA ASN A 723 9.24 -8.56 -27.74
C ASN A 723 8.50 -7.95 -28.96
N GLN A 724 7.17 -8.08 -29.02
CA GLN A 724 6.31 -7.50 -30.08
C GLN A 724 5.68 -6.17 -29.68
N ILE A 725 5.89 -5.69 -28.44
CA ILE A 725 5.42 -4.37 -28.01
C ILE A 725 5.99 -3.30 -28.95
N PRO A 726 5.14 -2.42 -29.54
CA PRO A 726 5.55 -1.54 -30.62
C PRO A 726 6.53 -0.43 -30.23
N TYR A 727 6.70 -0.17 -28.94
CA TYR A 727 7.70 0.74 -28.35
C TYR A 727 8.10 0.25 -26.97
N ASP A 728 9.18 0.82 -26.41
CA ASP A 728 9.64 0.55 -25.06
C ASP A 728 10.34 1.79 -24.48
N PHE A 729 10.82 1.74 -23.27
CA PHE A 729 11.46 2.88 -22.58
C PHE A 729 12.72 3.41 -23.29
N PRO A 730 13.57 2.63 -23.98
CA PRO A 730 14.64 3.20 -24.79
C PRO A 730 14.11 4.17 -25.85
N GLU A 731 13.00 3.82 -26.53
CA GLU A 731 12.34 4.69 -27.49
C GLU A 731 11.73 5.92 -26.84
N LEU A 732 11.02 5.76 -25.70
CA LEU A 732 10.42 6.87 -24.98
C LEU A 732 11.48 7.90 -24.52
N LEU A 733 12.59 7.42 -23.95
CA LEU A 733 13.72 8.28 -23.55
C LEU A 733 14.34 8.97 -24.78
N GLY A 734 14.46 8.24 -25.90
CA GLY A 734 14.91 8.78 -27.17
C GLY A 734 14.04 9.93 -27.69
N LEU A 735 12.70 9.83 -27.54
CA LEU A 735 11.75 10.89 -27.93
C LEU A 735 11.92 12.18 -27.10
N VAL A 736 12.54 12.10 -25.93
CA VAL A 736 12.82 13.27 -25.10
C VAL A 736 14.06 14.04 -25.58
N ALA A 737 14.98 13.37 -26.29
CA ALA A 737 16.20 14.02 -26.80
C ALA A 737 15.89 15.30 -27.62
N PRO A 738 16.72 16.36 -27.51
CA PRO A 738 17.96 16.49 -26.73
C PRO A 738 17.76 17.11 -25.31
N ARG A 739 16.54 17.06 -24.76
CA ARG A 739 16.21 17.66 -23.44
C ARG A 739 16.82 16.84 -22.30
N PRO A 740 17.22 17.49 -21.16
CA PRO A 740 17.81 16.79 -20.04
C PRO A 740 16.88 15.76 -19.39
N VAL A 741 17.42 14.56 -19.10
CA VAL A 741 16.74 13.50 -18.38
C VAL A 741 17.67 12.92 -17.32
N LEU A 742 17.18 12.81 -16.10
CA LEU A 742 17.81 12.04 -15.02
C LEU A 742 16.97 10.81 -14.73
N VAL A 743 17.58 9.66 -14.82
CA VAL A 743 17.01 8.38 -14.34
C VAL A 743 17.74 8.01 -13.05
N VAL A 744 17.01 7.80 -11.96
CA VAL A 744 17.54 7.29 -10.70
C VAL A 744 16.97 5.89 -10.49
N GLN A 745 17.85 4.88 -10.53
CA GLN A 745 17.46 3.47 -10.43
C GLN A 745 18.28 2.76 -9.37
N PRO A 746 17.76 2.58 -8.15
CA PRO A 746 18.44 1.85 -7.09
C PRO A 746 18.69 0.38 -7.47
N GLN A 747 19.84 -0.16 -7.03
CA GLN A 747 20.25 -1.53 -7.36
C GLN A 747 19.41 -2.62 -6.68
N LEU A 748 18.74 -2.29 -5.56
CA LEU A 748 17.86 -3.20 -4.82
C LEU A 748 16.37 -2.95 -5.12
N ASP A 749 16.04 -2.20 -6.17
CA ASP A 749 14.65 -2.02 -6.57
C ASP A 749 14.05 -3.36 -7.01
N ARG A 750 13.08 -3.85 -6.25
CA ARG A 750 12.40 -5.12 -6.54
C ARG A 750 11.43 -5.03 -7.72
N ASP A 751 11.03 -3.83 -8.08
CA ASP A 751 10.02 -3.55 -9.10
C ASP A 751 10.62 -3.32 -10.48
N ALA A 752 11.96 -3.30 -10.56
CA ALA A 752 12.69 -3.13 -11.79
C ALA A 752 13.84 -4.14 -11.90
N THR A 753 14.38 -4.28 -13.10
CA THR A 753 15.65 -4.98 -13.35
C THR A 753 16.71 -3.91 -13.65
N PRO A 754 17.56 -3.51 -12.66
CA PRO A 754 18.49 -2.39 -12.82
C PRO A 754 19.42 -2.52 -14.04
N ALA A 755 19.87 -3.74 -14.36
CA ALA A 755 20.70 -3.99 -15.54
C ALA A 755 19.97 -3.69 -16.86
N ASP A 756 18.66 -4.01 -16.93
CA ASP A 756 17.85 -3.74 -18.11
C ASP A 756 17.56 -2.23 -18.22
N VAL A 757 17.31 -1.55 -17.10
CA VAL A 757 17.17 -0.07 -17.07
C VAL A 757 18.44 0.60 -17.57
N LYS A 758 19.62 0.14 -17.10
CA LYS A 758 20.90 0.62 -17.60
C LYS A 758 21.03 0.43 -19.11
N SER A 759 20.71 -0.77 -19.60
CA SER A 759 20.74 -1.07 -21.04
C SER A 759 19.82 -0.14 -21.84
N ALA A 760 18.60 0.13 -21.33
CA ALA A 760 17.65 1.04 -21.95
C ALA A 760 18.20 2.47 -22.05
N VAL A 761 18.79 2.97 -20.96
CA VAL A 761 19.43 4.28 -20.94
C VAL A 761 20.62 4.34 -21.92
N ASP A 762 21.46 3.31 -21.95
CA ASP A 762 22.62 3.25 -22.85
C ASP A 762 22.16 3.22 -24.34
N GLN A 763 21.06 2.55 -24.66
CA GLN A 763 20.47 2.60 -25.99
C GLN A 763 19.92 4.00 -26.33
N ALA A 764 19.18 4.62 -25.43
CA ALA A 764 18.66 5.97 -25.62
C ALA A 764 19.78 7.01 -25.78
N LYS A 765 20.92 6.85 -25.09
CA LYS A 765 22.10 7.71 -25.25
C LYS A 765 22.63 7.74 -26.68
N LYS A 766 22.44 6.68 -27.46
CA LYS A 766 22.80 6.68 -28.90
C LYS A 766 21.97 7.73 -29.67
N VAL A 767 20.69 7.90 -29.32
CA VAL A 767 19.84 8.96 -29.90
C VAL A 767 20.31 10.34 -29.45
N TYR A 768 20.59 10.51 -28.17
CA TYR A 768 21.12 11.79 -27.65
C TYR A 768 22.45 12.18 -28.31
N ALA A 769 23.29 11.19 -28.65
CA ALA A 769 24.55 11.42 -29.35
C ALA A 769 24.34 11.98 -30.78
N LEU A 770 23.26 11.61 -31.50
CA LEU A 770 22.93 12.20 -32.78
C LEU A 770 22.74 13.72 -32.71
N TYR A 771 22.26 14.21 -31.57
CA TYR A 771 22.06 15.64 -31.29
C TYR A 771 23.26 16.29 -30.55
N GLY A 772 24.39 15.58 -30.43
CA GLY A 772 25.54 16.07 -29.67
C GLY A 772 25.27 16.26 -28.17
N SER A 773 24.29 15.59 -27.59
CA SER A 773 23.76 15.82 -26.25
C SER A 773 23.77 14.59 -25.34
N ALA A 774 24.63 13.61 -25.59
CA ALA A 774 24.69 12.34 -24.86
C ALA A 774 24.82 12.52 -23.32
N ALA A 775 25.50 13.58 -22.88
CA ALA A 775 25.64 13.93 -21.48
C ALA A 775 24.34 14.40 -20.79
N LYS A 776 23.30 14.75 -21.56
CA LYS A 776 22.03 15.21 -21.00
C LYS A 776 21.11 14.07 -20.58
N LEU A 777 21.43 12.83 -20.90
CA LEU A 777 20.75 11.66 -20.36
C LEU A 777 21.67 10.98 -19.34
N GLU A 778 21.33 11.09 -18.05
CA GLU A 778 22.11 10.55 -16.95
C GLU A 778 21.38 9.43 -16.24
N LEU A 779 22.11 8.41 -15.80
CA LEU A 779 21.66 7.36 -14.92
C LEU A 779 22.44 7.40 -13.62
N GLN A 780 21.74 7.45 -12.49
CA GLN A 780 22.26 7.22 -11.16
C GLN A 780 21.71 5.90 -10.62
N ASP A 781 22.59 5.00 -10.18
CA ASP A 781 22.26 3.66 -9.74
C ASP A 781 22.77 3.35 -8.32
N PRO A 782 22.30 4.09 -7.29
CA PRO A 782 22.76 3.91 -5.92
C PRO A 782 22.49 2.49 -5.42
N TRP A 783 23.37 2.01 -4.55
CA TRP A 783 23.10 0.77 -3.82
C TRP A 783 22.09 1.06 -2.70
N ASP A 784 20.82 1.07 -3.04
CA ASP A 784 19.68 1.35 -2.19
C ASP A 784 18.46 0.58 -2.74
N TYR A 785 17.36 0.58 -1.99
CA TYR A 785 16.08 0.05 -2.45
C TYR A 785 15.17 1.18 -2.93
N ASN A 786 14.00 0.83 -3.45
CA ASN A 786 13.01 1.79 -3.96
C ASN A 786 12.49 2.69 -2.83
N ARG A 787 13.09 3.89 -2.68
CA ARG A 787 12.70 4.95 -1.75
C ARG A 787 13.21 6.31 -2.24
N LEU A 788 12.72 7.38 -1.62
CA LEU A 788 13.10 8.75 -1.94
C LEU A 788 13.54 9.51 -0.66
N PRO A 789 14.70 9.18 -0.06
CA PRO A 789 15.19 9.83 1.14
C PRO A 789 15.75 11.22 0.84
N ASN A 790 15.90 12.08 1.87
CA ASN A 790 16.45 13.42 1.77
C ASN A 790 17.76 13.48 0.98
N LYS A 791 18.69 12.54 1.24
CA LYS A 791 19.96 12.48 0.51
C LYS A 791 19.75 12.40 -1.00
N THR A 792 18.88 11.51 -1.45
CA THR A 792 18.57 11.37 -2.89
C THR A 792 17.88 12.61 -3.44
N GLN A 793 16.96 13.23 -2.67
CA GLN A 793 16.33 14.48 -3.05
C GLN A 793 17.37 15.60 -3.25
N ASP A 794 18.32 15.76 -2.31
CA ASP A 794 19.36 16.77 -2.38
C ASP A 794 20.28 16.58 -3.60
N GLU A 795 20.67 15.34 -3.90
CA GLU A 795 21.49 14.99 -5.07
C GLU A 795 20.74 15.32 -6.37
N ILE A 796 19.45 15.02 -6.45
CA ILE A 796 18.61 15.36 -7.60
C ILE A 796 18.45 16.86 -7.77
N ILE A 797 18.15 17.61 -6.69
CA ILE A 797 17.99 19.07 -6.73
C ILE A 797 19.31 19.74 -7.18
N LYS A 798 20.45 19.24 -6.73
CA LYS A 798 21.76 19.69 -7.19
C LYS A 798 21.94 19.44 -8.70
N TRP A 799 21.57 18.25 -9.17
CA TRP A 799 21.61 17.93 -10.61
C TRP A 799 20.70 18.85 -11.41
N MET A 800 19.47 19.10 -10.94
CA MET A 800 18.53 20.03 -11.57
C MET A 800 19.13 21.43 -11.67
N GLY A 801 19.72 21.94 -10.60
CA GLY A 801 20.38 23.24 -10.57
C GLY A 801 21.54 23.38 -11.59
N ALA A 802 22.20 22.29 -11.92
CA ALA A 802 23.29 22.25 -12.90
C ALA A 802 22.81 22.07 -14.36
N ASN A 803 21.72 21.35 -14.59
CA ASN A 803 21.31 20.91 -15.94
C ASN A 803 20.01 21.57 -16.45
N LEU A 804 19.21 22.20 -15.58
CA LEU A 804 17.89 22.74 -15.90
C LEU A 804 17.84 24.29 -15.76
N LYS A 805 18.96 24.98 -15.93
CA LYS A 805 19.06 26.47 -15.89
C LYS A 805 18.60 27.14 -17.18
#